data_7d122a01e16fab4bec61355fb257938d
#
_entry.id   7d122a01e16fab4bec61355fb257938d
#
_cell.length_a   1.000
_cell.length_b   1.000
_cell.length_c   1.000
_cell.angle_alpha   90.00
_cell.angle_beta   90.00
_cell.angle_gamma   90.00
#
_symmetry.space_group_name_H-M   'P 1'
#
loop_
_entity.id
_entity.type
_entity.pdbx_description
1 polymer ?
#
loop_
_entity_poly.entity_id
_entity_poly.type
_entity_poly.pdbx_seq_one_letter_code
_entity_poly.pdbx_strand_id
1 'polypeptide(L)'
;MAHVAPDNPDGDERRSPYITHKGGLRHLLIGEKPVVDDVIGILTHAAQRMGELALRATWLVKLHILHQFEERGTVPLVNKTLMLNALKVVGAQTNRGRKPDGRSTLVAFYEKHFHGLLPEDDTPPSYEHLKDALGYTAETLLAAFETNIVQHYVEYVESYVNAAFGKRGEMERIRALPKEQRAAATSAFTSRLRAIKTDLLDVDNKDKVMKSTGEDAAWAAAHRATVLPDKRLFAKGLIAYDIHCRPQDYLLPMLRITAALESGGHKLRSAVPLRTAAMPMFFTLDTSTLVRLLYDTGVFEPLDLGKTQLLAMVVDLKPVIWARVFRTNRRIFHDTSIYEFNYTVKTDGVSLCAVHKRRDAPSRRKRRKRRKGAELPPQCEGAELPQRKRRKRRKPPPPQYVDKLPEDDQACLRAYKVVGIDPGKRNLLYCSTEDGEEHCAYSQDQRRQETKKAKYAGFEHVMKEETVIEGMTVIEWESELSKFNFKTVSYSSFRTATQAKLRVHSKIAPFYAAYWFRKRKLNAFFNGQRSEQRMLGRMKETFGDPRHVVLGIGDWEQRQHCKFKEPTKGKGLRETLRRGGYKVLLVDEFRTTKQCAHCQVEGAQCETFLRMPNPNKKKRAAGEERLVHGYLLCQQCKRRWTRDRNAAVNIARLTRVALAGMPRPLYLSRSEAARRRKRAADSPPASSSKIQRCASSSAGV
;
A
#
# COMPACT_ATOMS: atom_id res chain seq x y z
N MET A 1 -31.65 1.69 -4.28
CA MET A 1 -31.44 3.00 -4.94
C MET A 1 -30.04 3.48 -4.60
N ALA A 2 -29.15 3.59 -5.56
CA ALA A 2 -27.78 4.02 -5.33
C ALA A 2 -27.67 5.48 -5.72
N HIS A 3 -27.44 6.34 -4.73
CA HIS A 3 -27.27 7.77 -4.93
C HIS A 3 -26.02 8.03 -5.80
N VAL A 4 -26.21 8.75 -6.87
CA VAL A 4 -25.18 9.47 -7.62
C VAL A 4 -24.72 10.59 -6.69
N ALA A 5 -23.45 10.63 -6.33
CA ALA A 5 -22.88 11.79 -5.66
C ALA A 5 -22.94 12.99 -6.62
N PRO A 6 -23.32 14.19 -6.16
CA PRO A 6 -23.33 15.38 -7.00
C PRO A 6 -21.90 15.68 -7.47
N ASP A 7 -21.76 16.04 -8.74
CA ASP A 7 -20.52 16.49 -9.34
C ASP A 7 -20.01 17.73 -8.58
N ASN A 8 -18.79 17.62 -8.05
CA ASN A 8 -18.09 18.75 -7.46
C ASN A 8 -17.20 19.37 -8.55
N PRO A 9 -17.48 20.58 -9.04
CA PRO A 9 -16.83 21.13 -10.23
C PRO A 9 -15.33 21.42 -10.09
N ASP A 10 -14.77 21.48 -8.87
CA ASP A 10 -13.38 21.89 -8.63
C ASP A 10 -12.37 20.74 -8.52
N GLY A 11 -12.75 19.50 -8.86
CA GLY A 11 -11.98 18.29 -8.57
C GLY A 11 -11.29 17.58 -9.73
N ASP A 12 -11.36 18.08 -10.96
CA ASP A 12 -11.16 17.24 -12.17
C ASP A 12 -9.72 16.81 -12.49
N GLU A 13 -8.70 17.56 -12.10
CA GLU A 13 -7.28 17.18 -12.37
C GLU A 13 -6.72 16.04 -11.48
N ARG A 14 -7.47 15.52 -10.51
CA ARG A 14 -6.98 14.60 -9.43
C ARG A 14 -7.44 13.17 -9.56
N ARG A 15 -8.33 12.87 -10.49
CA ARG A 15 -8.93 11.54 -10.63
C ARG A 15 -7.96 10.58 -11.31
N SER A 16 -7.98 9.30 -10.85
CA SER A 16 -7.18 8.24 -11.46
C SER A 16 -7.50 8.11 -12.95
N PRO A 17 -6.50 7.86 -13.82
CA PRO A 17 -6.76 7.62 -15.25
C PRO A 17 -7.58 6.34 -15.49
N TYR A 18 -7.67 5.45 -14.53
CA TYR A 18 -8.46 4.23 -14.57
C TYR A 18 -9.18 4.00 -13.25
N ILE A 19 -10.42 3.51 -13.33
CA ILE A 19 -11.19 2.97 -12.20
C ILE A 19 -11.66 1.56 -12.53
N THR A 20 -12.06 0.81 -11.50
CA THR A 20 -12.59 -0.55 -11.69
C THR A 20 -13.86 -0.74 -10.88
N HIS A 21 -14.86 -1.38 -11.53
CA HIS A 21 -16.09 -1.82 -10.88
C HIS A 21 -16.08 -3.34 -10.75
N LYS A 22 -16.36 -3.87 -9.54
CA LYS A 22 -16.26 -5.29 -9.24
C LYS A 22 -17.64 -5.94 -9.11
N GLY A 23 -17.81 -7.11 -9.79
CA GLY A 23 -19.00 -7.94 -9.72
C GLY A 23 -18.70 -9.43 -9.63
N GLY A 24 -19.73 -10.25 -9.43
CA GLY A 24 -19.63 -11.70 -9.56
C GLY A 24 -19.70 -12.12 -11.03
N LEU A 25 -18.73 -12.89 -11.51
CA LEU A 25 -18.61 -13.24 -12.92
C LEU A 25 -19.88 -13.92 -13.47
N ARG A 26 -20.38 -14.96 -12.79
CA ARG A 26 -21.56 -15.74 -13.24
C ARG A 26 -22.78 -14.85 -13.60
N HIS A 27 -23.05 -13.81 -12.83
CA HIS A 27 -24.20 -12.93 -13.04
C HIS A 27 -24.03 -11.95 -14.21
N LEU A 28 -22.83 -11.86 -14.75
CA LEU A 28 -22.46 -10.95 -15.83
C LEU A 28 -22.32 -11.65 -17.18
N LEU A 29 -22.28 -12.98 -17.20
CA LEU A 29 -22.22 -13.78 -18.42
C LEU A 29 -23.61 -13.96 -19.05
N ILE A 30 -23.63 -14.08 -20.38
CA ILE A 30 -24.82 -14.39 -21.20
C ILE A 30 -24.78 -15.88 -21.51
N GLY A 31 -25.94 -16.45 -21.75
CA GLY A 31 -26.14 -17.84 -22.16
C GLY A 31 -26.85 -18.68 -21.07
N GLU A 32 -27.17 -19.89 -21.47
CA GLU A 32 -27.72 -20.93 -20.61
C GLU A 32 -26.65 -21.47 -19.66
N LYS A 33 -27.10 -22.20 -18.65
CA LYS A 33 -26.21 -22.68 -17.57
C LYS A 33 -25.00 -23.48 -18.09
N PRO A 34 -25.11 -24.43 -19.04
CA PRO A 34 -23.94 -25.16 -19.56
C PRO A 34 -22.88 -24.23 -20.13
N VAL A 35 -23.28 -23.33 -21.06
CA VAL A 35 -22.34 -22.37 -21.70
C VAL A 35 -21.68 -21.46 -20.69
N VAL A 36 -22.44 -20.97 -19.69
CA VAL A 36 -21.90 -20.12 -18.61
C VAL A 36 -20.89 -20.90 -17.77
N ASP A 37 -21.15 -22.19 -17.50
CA ASP A 37 -20.24 -23.02 -16.70
C ASP A 37 -18.95 -23.32 -17.47
N ASP A 38 -19.01 -23.56 -18.79
CA ASP A 38 -17.85 -23.74 -19.66
C ASP A 38 -16.97 -22.49 -19.70
N VAL A 39 -17.57 -21.33 -19.93
CA VAL A 39 -16.85 -20.04 -19.92
C VAL A 39 -16.17 -19.80 -18.56
N ILE A 40 -16.85 -20.10 -17.45
CA ILE A 40 -16.27 -19.98 -16.11
C ILE A 40 -15.11 -20.97 -15.95
N GLY A 41 -15.25 -22.20 -16.43
CA GLY A 41 -14.20 -23.23 -16.42
C GLY A 41 -12.93 -22.75 -17.11
N ILE A 42 -13.06 -22.28 -18.36
CA ILE A 42 -11.97 -21.75 -19.18
C ILE A 42 -11.28 -20.56 -18.50
N LEU A 43 -12.05 -19.58 -18.02
CA LEU A 43 -11.50 -18.41 -17.35
C LEU A 43 -10.84 -18.76 -16.01
N THR A 44 -11.36 -19.76 -15.29
CA THR A 44 -10.75 -20.29 -14.07
C THR A 44 -9.40 -20.94 -14.36
N HIS A 45 -9.35 -21.82 -15.36
CA HIS A 45 -8.12 -22.48 -15.78
C HIS A 45 -7.07 -21.47 -16.27
N ALA A 46 -7.49 -20.46 -17.05
CA ALA A 46 -6.60 -19.37 -17.46
C ALA A 46 -6.04 -18.59 -16.25
N ALA A 47 -6.84 -18.32 -15.21
CA ALA A 47 -6.41 -17.67 -13.98
C ALA A 47 -5.42 -18.52 -13.16
N GLN A 48 -5.60 -19.85 -13.15
CA GLN A 48 -4.67 -20.79 -12.51
C GLN A 48 -3.32 -20.77 -13.22
N ARG A 49 -3.32 -21.01 -14.55
CA ARG A 49 -2.10 -20.99 -15.38
C ARG A 49 -1.34 -19.67 -15.24
N MET A 50 -2.04 -18.54 -15.30
CA MET A 50 -1.43 -17.22 -15.14
C MET A 50 -0.85 -17.02 -13.72
N GLY A 51 -1.51 -17.56 -12.70
CA GLY A 51 -1.04 -17.55 -11.33
C GLY A 51 0.26 -18.33 -11.15
N GLU A 52 0.35 -19.48 -11.78
CA GLU A 52 1.52 -20.37 -11.77
C GLU A 52 2.70 -19.74 -12.53
N LEU A 53 2.46 -19.25 -13.75
CA LEU A 53 3.47 -18.51 -14.53
C LEU A 53 4.03 -17.33 -13.75
N ALA A 54 3.19 -16.53 -13.09
CA ALA A 54 3.63 -15.38 -12.32
C ALA A 54 4.42 -15.78 -11.05
N LEU A 55 4.07 -16.90 -10.41
CA LEU A 55 4.82 -17.43 -9.29
C LEU A 55 6.22 -17.83 -9.75
N ARG A 56 6.33 -18.75 -10.70
CA ARG A 56 7.62 -19.25 -11.20
C ARG A 56 8.49 -18.12 -11.75
N ALA A 57 7.92 -17.17 -12.52
CA ALA A 57 8.66 -16.06 -13.08
C ALA A 57 9.24 -15.12 -12.01
N THR A 58 8.52 -14.82 -10.93
CA THR A 58 9.06 -13.95 -9.86
C THR A 58 10.18 -14.63 -9.07
N TRP A 59 10.12 -15.96 -8.91
CA TRP A 59 11.15 -16.74 -8.25
C TRP A 59 12.39 -16.88 -9.13
N LEU A 60 12.22 -17.16 -10.42
CA LEU A 60 13.30 -17.17 -11.39
C LEU A 60 14.03 -15.82 -11.46
N VAL A 61 13.27 -14.70 -11.57
CA VAL A 61 13.86 -13.36 -11.62
C VAL A 61 14.65 -13.04 -10.35
N LYS A 62 14.13 -13.38 -9.16
CA LYS A 62 14.88 -13.17 -7.92
C LYS A 62 16.15 -14.03 -7.88
N LEU A 63 16.07 -15.30 -8.26
CA LEU A 63 17.24 -16.19 -8.31
C LEU A 63 18.32 -15.64 -9.26
N HIS A 64 17.90 -15.15 -10.44
CA HIS A 64 18.81 -14.53 -11.41
C HIS A 64 19.46 -13.23 -10.88
N ILE A 65 18.68 -12.39 -10.18
CA ILE A 65 19.21 -11.18 -9.51
C ILE A 65 20.28 -11.56 -8.47
N LEU A 66 20.00 -12.55 -7.62
CA LEU A 66 20.90 -12.94 -6.55
C LEU A 66 22.18 -13.60 -7.08
N HIS A 67 22.09 -14.40 -8.14
CA HIS A 67 23.23 -14.97 -8.81
C HIS A 67 24.18 -13.89 -9.36
N GLN A 68 23.65 -12.90 -10.08
CA GLN A 68 24.46 -11.79 -10.58
C GLN A 68 25.03 -10.92 -9.46
N PHE A 69 24.27 -10.73 -8.39
CA PHE A 69 24.72 -9.98 -7.22
C PHE A 69 25.90 -10.66 -6.52
N GLU A 70 25.82 -12.00 -6.33
CA GLU A 70 26.86 -12.77 -5.65
C GLU A 70 28.13 -12.93 -6.52
N GLU A 71 27.99 -13.21 -7.85
CA GLU A 71 29.11 -13.43 -8.73
C GLU A 71 29.81 -12.15 -9.22
N ARG A 72 29.03 -11.07 -9.43
CA ARG A 72 29.55 -9.87 -10.14
C ARG A 72 29.37 -8.59 -9.33
N GLY A 73 28.74 -8.62 -8.17
CA GLY A 73 28.40 -7.42 -7.41
C GLY A 73 27.40 -6.48 -8.12
N THR A 74 26.72 -6.95 -9.18
CA THR A 74 25.81 -6.17 -10.02
C THR A 74 24.43 -6.78 -10.05
N VAL A 75 23.46 -6.07 -10.65
CA VAL A 75 22.09 -6.54 -10.83
C VAL A 75 21.63 -6.38 -12.27
N PRO A 76 20.79 -7.29 -12.80
CA PRO A 76 20.24 -7.12 -14.14
C PRO A 76 19.26 -5.95 -14.18
N LEU A 77 19.09 -5.35 -15.36
CA LEU A 77 18.03 -4.38 -15.58
C LEU A 77 16.66 -5.05 -15.53
N VAL A 78 15.91 -4.82 -14.45
CA VAL A 78 14.56 -5.36 -14.27
C VAL A 78 13.57 -4.46 -15.02
N ASN A 79 13.19 -4.86 -16.20
CA ASN A 79 12.24 -4.13 -17.06
C ASN A 79 11.09 -5.04 -17.52
N LYS A 80 10.16 -4.48 -18.31
CA LYS A 80 9.03 -5.24 -18.86
C LYS A 80 9.48 -6.43 -19.70
N THR A 81 10.56 -6.29 -20.46
CA THR A 81 11.09 -7.35 -21.32
C THR A 81 11.61 -8.51 -20.50
N LEU A 82 12.40 -8.26 -19.43
CA LEU A 82 12.86 -9.29 -18.52
C LEU A 82 11.67 -10.05 -17.87
N MET A 83 10.67 -9.32 -17.36
CA MET A 83 9.48 -9.94 -16.75
C MET A 83 8.67 -10.76 -17.76
N LEU A 84 8.52 -10.29 -19.00
CA LEU A 84 7.84 -11.02 -20.06
C LEU A 84 8.61 -12.27 -20.49
N ASN A 85 9.93 -12.17 -20.62
CA ASN A 85 10.79 -13.30 -20.94
C ASN A 85 10.74 -14.36 -19.81
N ALA A 86 10.79 -13.93 -18.54
CA ALA A 86 10.66 -14.84 -17.41
C ALA A 86 9.33 -15.61 -17.44
N LEU A 87 8.20 -14.91 -17.71
CA LEU A 87 6.88 -15.57 -17.86
C LEU A 87 6.85 -16.59 -19.01
N LYS A 88 7.54 -16.31 -20.10
CA LYS A 88 7.59 -17.22 -21.26
C LYS A 88 8.51 -18.41 -21.02
N VAL A 89 9.65 -18.20 -20.38
CA VAL A 89 10.66 -19.24 -20.12
C VAL A 89 10.15 -20.30 -19.16
N VAL A 90 9.38 -19.89 -18.12
CA VAL A 90 8.82 -20.82 -17.13
C VAL A 90 7.54 -21.53 -17.62
N GLY A 91 7.05 -21.22 -18.80
CA GLY A 91 5.83 -21.77 -19.37
C GLY A 91 6.06 -22.57 -20.65
N ALA A 92 5.16 -23.50 -20.95
CA ALA A 92 5.14 -24.25 -22.20
C ALA A 92 4.32 -23.54 -23.28
N GLN A 93 4.79 -23.62 -24.52
CA GLN A 93 3.99 -23.29 -25.71
C GLN A 93 3.72 -24.57 -26.48
N THR A 94 2.45 -24.93 -26.65
CA THR A 94 2.04 -26.17 -27.31
C THR A 94 2.18 -26.14 -28.83
N ASN A 95 2.24 -24.97 -29.43
CA ASN A 95 2.39 -24.84 -30.89
C ASN A 95 3.85 -24.53 -31.27
N ARG A 96 4.30 -25.15 -32.39
CA ARG A 96 5.63 -25.09 -33.04
C ARG A 96 6.10 -23.68 -33.43
N GLY A 97 5.77 -22.65 -32.68
CA GLY A 97 6.31 -21.31 -32.81
C GLY A 97 7.67 -21.22 -32.14
N ARG A 98 8.67 -20.68 -32.84
CA ARG A 98 10.04 -20.33 -32.43
C ARG A 98 10.32 -20.59 -30.95
N LYS A 99 11.15 -21.59 -30.65
CA LYS A 99 11.81 -21.72 -29.34
C LYS A 99 12.30 -20.33 -28.92
N PRO A 100 12.16 -19.92 -27.67
CA PRO A 100 12.81 -18.69 -27.17
C PRO A 100 14.24 -18.73 -27.67
N ASP A 101 14.70 -17.64 -28.29
CA ASP A 101 16.02 -17.57 -28.87
C ASP A 101 17.02 -18.10 -27.81
N GLY A 102 17.65 -19.24 -28.06
CA GLY A 102 18.57 -19.90 -27.13
C GLY A 102 19.80 -19.06 -26.75
N ARG A 103 19.92 -17.88 -27.33
CA ARG A 103 20.91 -16.85 -27.02
C ARG A 103 20.51 -15.93 -25.86
N SER A 104 19.28 -16.02 -25.34
CA SER A 104 18.88 -15.20 -24.20
C SER A 104 19.56 -15.73 -22.94
N THR A 105 20.32 -14.86 -22.28
CA THR A 105 21.01 -15.16 -21.00
C THR A 105 20.07 -15.73 -19.93
N LEU A 106 18.79 -15.35 -19.97
CA LEU A 106 17.80 -15.84 -19.04
C LEU A 106 17.38 -17.29 -19.33
N VAL A 107 17.34 -17.71 -20.60
CA VAL A 107 17.04 -19.11 -20.97
C VAL A 107 18.15 -20.02 -20.50
N ALA A 108 19.41 -19.67 -20.79
CA ALA A 108 20.56 -20.44 -20.32
C ALA A 108 20.60 -20.49 -18.77
N PHE A 109 20.26 -19.38 -18.11
CA PHE A 109 20.16 -19.35 -16.65
C PHE A 109 19.04 -20.26 -16.12
N TYR A 110 17.87 -20.27 -16.77
CA TYR A 110 16.76 -21.13 -16.39
C TYR A 110 17.15 -22.62 -16.45
N GLU A 111 17.71 -23.05 -17.58
CA GLU A 111 18.11 -24.45 -17.77
C GLU A 111 19.17 -24.89 -16.73
N LYS A 112 20.17 -24.05 -16.51
CA LYS A 112 21.28 -24.39 -15.59
C LYS A 112 20.88 -24.31 -14.11
N HIS A 113 20.05 -23.35 -13.71
CA HIS A 113 19.90 -22.98 -12.30
C HIS A 113 18.48 -23.13 -11.72
N PHE A 114 17.46 -23.21 -12.59
CA PHE A 114 16.06 -23.22 -12.14
C PHE A 114 15.31 -24.50 -12.52
N HIS A 115 15.52 -25.03 -13.71
CA HIS A 115 14.79 -26.21 -14.22
C HIS A 115 14.89 -27.42 -13.26
N GLY A 116 16.08 -27.74 -12.80
CA GLY A 116 16.31 -28.83 -11.84
C GLY A 116 15.80 -28.57 -10.41
N LEU A 117 15.10 -27.45 -10.14
CA LEU A 117 14.42 -27.20 -8.86
C LEU A 117 12.93 -27.56 -8.91
N LEU A 118 12.40 -27.83 -10.10
CA LEU A 118 11.01 -28.25 -10.30
C LEU A 118 10.87 -29.72 -9.87
N PRO A 119 9.68 -30.15 -9.38
CA PRO A 119 9.39 -31.56 -9.17
C PRO A 119 9.58 -32.38 -10.45
N GLU A 120 9.92 -33.66 -10.34
CA GLU A 120 10.18 -34.55 -11.49
C GLU A 120 8.92 -34.75 -12.37
N ASP A 121 7.73 -34.74 -11.74
CA ASP A 121 6.43 -34.88 -12.38
C ASP A 121 5.83 -33.52 -12.85
N ASP A 122 6.62 -32.45 -12.81
CA ASP A 122 6.15 -31.10 -13.08
C ASP A 122 5.86 -30.88 -14.58
N THR A 123 4.67 -30.39 -14.87
CA THR A 123 4.29 -29.93 -16.20
C THR A 123 4.31 -28.40 -16.28
N PRO A 124 5.11 -27.81 -17.17
CA PRO A 124 5.14 -26.37 -17.33
C PRO A 124 3.75 -25.82 -17.70
N PRO A 125 3.25 -24.77 -17.04
CA PRO A 125 1.93 -24.21 -17.36
C PRO A 125 1.93 -23.62 -18.77
N SER A 126 0.99 -24.06 -19.62
CA SER A 126 0.81 -23.51 -20.97
C SER A 126 0.33 -22.06 -20.90
N TYR A 127 0.88 -21.20 -21.75
CA TYR A 127 0.36 -19.84 -21.98
C TYR A 127 -0.33 -19.69 -23.33
N GLU A 128 -0.73 -20.80 -23.95
CA GLU A 128 -1.56 -20.79 -25.15
C GLU A 128 -2.84 -19.98 -24.93
N HIS A 129 -3.21 -19.19 -25.93
CA HIS A 129 -4.31 -18.21 -25.89
C HIS A 129 -4.13 -17.04 -24.87
N LEU A 130 -3.02 -17.01 -24.11
CA LEU A 130 -2.75 -15.99 -23.07
C LEU A 130 -1.62 -15.01 -23.45
N LYS A 131 -1.12 -15.01 -24.70
CA LYS A 131 0.04 -14.19 -25.12
C LYS A 131 -0.12 -12.69 -24.79
N ASP A 132 -1.30 -12.12 -25.04
CA ASP A 132 -1.56 -10.71 -24.75
C ASP A 132 -1.69 -10.47 -23.24
N ALA A 133 -2.30 -11.41 -22.50
CA ALA A 133 -2.41 -11.37 -21.05
C ALA A 133 -1.06 -11.43 -20.33
N LEU A 134 -0.04 -12.13 -20.90
CA LEU A 134 1.32 -12.10 -20.37
C LEU A 134 1.91 -10.68 -20.32
N GLY A 135 1.65 -9.87 -21.37
CA GLY A 135 2.10 -8.48 -21.44
C GLY A 135 1.57 -7.63 -20.29
N TYR A 136 0.29 -7.77 -19.94
CA TYR A 136 -0.34 -7.09 -18.80
C TYR A 136 0.19 -7.62 -17.45
N THR A 137 0.45 -8.93 -17.38
CA THR A 137 1.02 -9.54 -16.17
C THR A 137 2.44 -9.06 -15.94
N ALA A 138 3.30 -9.02 -16.98
CA ALA A 138 4.65 -8.47 -16.90
C ALA A 138 4.66 -7.00 -16.41
N GLU A 139 3.74 -6.16 -16.91
CA GLU A 139 3.59 -4.78 -16.42
C GLU A 139 3.17 -4.73 -14.95
N THR A 140 2.29 -5.64 -14.52
CA THR A 140 1.84 -5.70 -13.14
C THR A 140 2.96 -6.13 -12.19
N LEU A 141 3.75 -7.12 -12.58
CA LEU A 141 4.91 -7.59 -11.82
C LEU A 141 6.00 -6.51 -11.73
N LEU A 142 6.30 -5.84 -12.84
CA LEU A 142 7.25 -4.72 -12.85
C LEU A 142 6.76 -3.57 -11.95
N ALA A 143 5.50 -3.19 -12.04
CA ALA A 143 4.94 -2.13 -11.19
C ALA A 143 4.99 -2.50 -9.70
N ALA A 144 4.76 -3.77 -9.34
CA ALA A 144 4.90 -4.24 -7.96
C ALA A 144 6.36 -4.16 -7.49
N PHE A 145 7.31 -4.52 -8.35
CA PHE A 145 8.75 -4.42 -8.10
C PHE A 145 9.20 -2.96 -7.87
N GLU A 146 8.89 -2.06 -8.78
CA GLU A 146 9.20 -0.63 -8.66
C GLU A 146 8.54 -0.01 -7.41
N THR A 147 7.27 -0.35 -7.16
CA THR A 147 6.54 0.13 -5.98
C THR A 147 7.19 -0.34 -4.67
N ASN A 148 7.67 -1.59 -4.60
CA ASN A 148 8.38 -2.11 -3.43
C ASN A 148 9.60 -1.26 -3.10
N ILE A 149 10.41 -0.93 -4.10
CA ILE A 149 11.60 -0.08 -3.92
C ILE A 149 11.20 1.31 -3.44
N VAL A 150 10.26 1.96 -4.16
CA VAL A 150 9.82 3.34 -3.85
C VAL A 150 9.26 3.46 -2.42
N GLN A 151 8.53 2.46 -1.96
CA GLN A 151 7.89 2.49 -0.64
C GLN A 151 8.83 2.15 0.50
N HIS A 152 9.81 1.28 0.26
CA HIS A 152 10.56 0.66 1.36
C HIS A 152 12.04 1.06 1.42
N TYR A 153 12.60 1.63 0.37
CA TYR A 153 14.04 1.94 0.34
C TYR A 153 14.53 2.70 1.59
N VAL A 154 13.85 3.78 1.96
CA VAL A 154 14.22 4.58 3.15
C VAL A 154 14.14 3.76 4.45
N GLU A 155 13.22 2.79 4.52
CA GLU A 155 13.11 1.86 5.66
C GLU A 155 14.27 0.85 5.72
N TYR A 156 14.85 0.50 4.56
CA TYR A 156 16.08 -0.31 4.51
C TYR A 156 17.26 0.45 5.11
N VAL A 157 17.45 1.69 4.69
CA VAL A 157 18.50 2.56 5.24
C VAL A 157 18.31 2.77 6.74
N GLU A 158 17.08 3.00 7.19
CA GLU A 158 16.76 3.11 8.61
C GLU A 158 17.10 1.83 9.39
N SER A 159 16.80 0.66 8.81
CA SER A 159 17.11 -0.64 9.42
C SER A 159 18.62 -0.84 9.53
N TYR A 160 19.37 -0.44 8.50
CA TYR A 160 20.82 -0.51 8.45
C TYR A 160 21.48 0.35 9.53
N VAL A 161 21.11 1.63 9.61
CA VAL A 161 21.61 2.54 10.67
C VAL A 161 21.23 2.02 12.06
N ASN A 162 19.99 1.58 12.26
CA ASN A 162 19.54 1.04 13.54
C ASN A 162 20.33 -0.22 13.97
N ALA A 163 20.74 -1.06 13.02
CA ALA A 163 21.55 -2.25 13.28
C ALA A 163 22.99 -1.87 13.61
N ALA A 164 23.63 -1.02 12.78
CA ALA A 164 25.00 -0.57 12.97
C ALA A 164 25.24 0.09 14.33
N PHE A 165 24.27 0.87 14.79
CA PHE A 165 24.35 1.58 16.09
C PHE A 165 23.60 0.87 17.24
N GLY A 166 23.36 -0.42 17.12
CA GLY A 166 22.81 -1.25 18.21
C GLY A 166 21.54 -0.71 18.87
N LYS A 167 20.62 -0.09 18.09
CA LYS A 167 19.44 0.61 18.62
C LYS A 167 18.63 -0.20 19.63
N ARG A 168 18.56 -1.51 19.47
CA ARG A 168 17.79 -2.37 20.39
C ARG A 168 18.39 -2.37 21.78
N GLY A 169 19.69 -2.65 21.89
CA GLY A 169 20.42 -2.69 23.16
C GLY A 169 20.43 -1.32 23.83
N GLU A 170 20.71 -0.25 23.05
CA GLU A 170 20.69 1.11 23.58
C GLU A 170 19.33 1.52 24.13
N MET A 171 18.25 1.17 23.46
CA MET A 171 16.89 1.44 23.95
C MET A 171 16.52 0.58 25.18
N GLU A 172 17.11 -0.58 25.36
CA GLU A 172 16.98 -1.41 26.58
C GLU A 172 17.77 -0.75 27.73
N ARG A 173 19.00 -0.26 27.47
CA ARG A 173 19.81 0.52 28.42
C ARG A 173 19.08 1.78 28.87
N ILE A 174 18.53 2.56 27.95
CA ILE A 174 17.76 3.78 28.27
C ILE A 174 16.52 3.47 29.12
N ARG A 175 15.87 2.33 28.93
CA ARG A 175 14.73 1.90 29.78
C ARG A 175 15.12 1.58 31.22
N ALA A 176 16.37 1.20 31.45
CA ALA A 176 16.90 0.96 32.79
C ALA A 176 17.22 2.23 33.55
N LEU A 177 17.41 3.40 32.89
CA LEU A 177 17.65 4.68 33.51
C LEU A 177 16.48 5.16 34.40
N PRO A 178 16.71 6.10 35.36
CA PRO A 178 15.65 6.79 36.08
C PRO A 178 14.64 7.44 35.14
N LYS A 179 13.36 7.47 35.54
CA LYS A 179 12.24 7.91 34.69
C LYS A 179 12.44 9.31 34.12
N GLU A 180 13.03 10.20 34.87
CA GLU A 180 13.31 11.61 34.55
C GLU A 180 14.31 11.75 33.40
N GLN A 181 15.31 10.86 33.33
CA GLN A 181 16.38 10.87 32.34
C GLN A 181 15.99 10.18 31.01
N ARG A 182 15.02 9.26 31.04
CA ARG A 182 14.64 8.45 29.86
C ARG A 182 14.23 9.28 28.64
N ALA A 183 13.50 10.36 28.87
CA ALA A 183 13.00 11.20 27.77
C ALA A 183 14.15 11.93 27.07
N ALA A 184 15.06 12.51 27.83
CA ALA A 184 16.24 13.22 27.32
C ALA A 184 17.18 12.26 26.58
N ALA A 185 17.52 11.11 27.18
CA ALA A 185 18.37 10.09 26.57
C ALA A 185 17.77 9.51 25.28
N THR A 186 16.45 9.20 25.25
CA THR A 186 15.76 8.76 24.05
C THR A 186 15.81 9.82 22.93
N SER A 187 15.59 11.10 23.28
CA SER A 187 15.62 12.21 22.33
C SER A 187 17.02 12.40 21.75
N ALA A 188 18.04 12.39 22.58
CA ALA A 188 19.43 12.52 22.15
C ALA A 188 19.83 11.40 21.19
N PHE A 189 19.61 10.14 21.58
CA PHE A 189 19.95 8.99 20.74
C PHE A 189 19.16 8.93 19.42
N THR A 190 17.87 9.22 19.46
CA THR A 190 17.06 9.24 18.21
C THR A 190 17.44 10.40 17.29
N SER A 191 17.86 11.55 17.83
CA SER A 191 18.37 12.69 17.06
C SER A 191 19.72 12.37 16.42
N ARG A 192 20.63 11.68 17.14
CA ARG A 192 21.89 11.17 16.61
C ARG A 192 21.64 10.26 15.40
N LEU A 193 20.79 9.22 15.53
CA LEU A 193 20.47 8.33 14.41
C LEU A 193 19.80 9.05 13.22
N ARG A 194 19.03 10.10 13.50
CA ARG A 194 18.41 10.92 12.46
C ARG A 194 19.45 11.75 11.70
N ALA A 195 20.43 12.32 12.38
CA ALA A 195 21.54 13.05 11.77
C ALA A 195 22.33 12.14 10.81
N ILE A 196 22.78 10.98 11.30
CA ILE A 196 23.51 9.97 10.50
C ILE A 196 22.69 9.57 9.26
N LYS A 197 21.41 9.23 9.43
CA LYS A 197 20.52 8.88 8.31
C LYS A 197 20.39 10.01 7.31
N THR A 198 20.32 11.25 7.76
CA THR A 198 20.24 12.40 6.86
C THR A 198 21.52 12.54 6.06
N ASP A 199 22.68 12.38 6.69
CA ASP A 199 23.97 12.49 6.01
C ASP A 199 24.23 11.35 5.02
N LEU A 200 23.73 10.15 5.30
CA LEU A 200 23.73 9.04 4.33
C LEU A 200 22.88 9.33 3.09
N LEU A 201 21.74 10.01 3.25
CA LEU A 201 20.75 10.22 2.20
C LEU A 201 20.87 11.59 1.51
N ASP A 202 21.51 12.56 2.14
CA ASP A 202 21.67 13.93 1.65
C ASP A 202 23.01 14.04 0.92
N VAL A 203 23.00 13.96 -0.37
CA VAL A 203 24.20 13.69 -1.14
C VAL A 203 24.62 14.82 -2.06
N ASP A 204 23.76 15.80 -2.27
CA ASP A 204 23.98 16.86 -3.25
C ASP A 204 24.67 18.09 -2.70
N ASN A 205 25.26 17.96 -1.54
CA ASN A 205 25.86 19.13 -0.92
C ASN A 205 27.35 18.97 -0.69
N LYS A 206 28.12 19.30 -1.71
CA LYS A 206 29.57 19.44 -1.61
C LYS A 206 29.99 20.45 -0.54
N ASP A 207 29.09 21.40 -0.21
CA ASP A 207 29.35 22.54 0.69
C ASP A 207 28.57 22.52 2.00
N LYS A 208 27.76 21.47 2.27
CA LYS A 208 27.02 21.39 3.54
C LYS A 208 27.78 20.65 4.61
N VAL A 209 27.87 21.31 5.74
CA VAL A 209 28.31 20.71 7.02
C VAL A 209 27.42 19.49 7.32
N MET A 210 28.05 18.34 7.59
CA MET A 210 27.37 17.14 8.03
C MET A 210 26.57 17.43 9.31
N LYS A 211 25.39 16.81 9.43
CA LYS A 211 24.55 16.96 10.64
C LYS A 211 25.02 16.08 11.79
N SER A 212 25.72 15.00 11.48
CA SER A 212 26.47 14.18 12.42
C SER A 212 27.88 14.73 12.58
N THR A 213 28.54 14.41 13.70
CA THR A 213 29.87 14.91 14.05
C THR A 213 30.80 13.76 14.40
N GLY A 214 32.11 13.99 14.32
CA GLY A 214 33.13 13.04 14.71
C GLY A 214 33.02 11.68 13.98
N GLU A 215 33.10 10.59 14.75
CA GLU A 215 33.04 9.22 14.23
C GLU A 215 31.76 8.91 13.48
N ASP A 216 30.62 9.49 13.87
CA ASP A 216 29.33 9.31 13.20
C ASP A 216 29.34 9.86 11.77
N ALA A 217 29.99 10.99 11.58
CA ALA A 217 30.15 11.62 10.26
C ALA A 217 31.09 10.78 9.38
N ALA A 218 32.20 10.32 9.92
CA ALA A 218 33.16 9.43 9.24
C ALA A 218 32.48 8.14 8.82
N TRP A 219 31.71 7.52 9.73
CA TRP A 219 30.92 6.33 9.43
C TRP A 219 29.92 6.58 8.30
N ALA A 220 29.15 7.66 8.36
CA ALA A 220 28.18 8.00 7.33
C ALA A 220 28.87 8.20 5.95
N ALA A 221 30.02 8.85 5.91
CA ALA A 221 30.78 9.05 4.69
C ALA A 221 31.25 7.71 4.08
N ALA A 222 31.83 6.82 4.91
CA ALA A 222 32.32 5.51 4.48
C ALA A 222 31.20 4.59 3.94
N HIS A 223 29.99 4.69 4.48
CA HIS A 223 28.88 3.81 4.11
C HIS A 223 27.96 4.35 3.00
N ARG A 224 28.24 5.53 2.46
CA ARG A 224 27.45 6.11 1.36
C ARG A 224 27.41 5.23 0.13
N ALA A 225 28.53 4.64 -0.27
CA ALA A 225 28.62 3.73 -1.41
C ALA A 225 27.78 2.46 -1.26
N THR A 226 27.58 2.00 -0.01
CA THR A 226 26.68 0.86 0.29
C THR A 226 25.22 1.24 0.12
N VAL A 227 24.87 2.47 0.49
CA VAL A 227 23.47 2.91 0.61
C VAL A 227 22.97 3.58 -0.66
N LEU A 228 23.84 4.20 -1.46
CA LEU A 228 23.41 5.01 -2.59
C LEU A 228 23.82 4.37 -3.94
N PRO A 229 23.03 4.62 -5.01
CA PRO A 229 23.44 4.22 -6.35
C PRO A 229 24.64 5.05 -6.84
N ASP A 230 25.49 4.44 -7.66
CA ASP A 230 26.74 5.04 -8.17
C ASP A 230 26.48 6.28 -9.04
N LYS A 231 25.38 6.27 -9.80
CA LYS A 231 24.98 7.38 -10.68
C LYS A 231 23.69 8.02 -10.20
N ARG A 232 23.73 9.33 -9.98
CA ARG A 232 22.57 10.16 -9.64
C ARG A 232 22.37 11.25 -10.68
N LEU A 233 21.10 11.49 -11.02
CA LEU A 233 20.73 12.46 -12.04
C LEU A 233 20.20 13.79 -11.50
N PHE A 234 19.90 13.86 -10.19
CA PHE A 234 19.19 15.02 -9.65
C PHE A 234 20.03 15.76 -8.61
N ALA A 235 20.43 16.96 -8.97
CA ALA A 235 21.21 17.89 -8.17
C ALA A 235 20.44 18.52 -6.99
N LYS A 236 19.17 18.19 -6.78
CA LYS A 236 18.34 18.77 -5.71
C LYS A 236 18.03 17.75 -4.63
N GLY A 237 18.96 17.42 -3.76
CA GLY A 237 18.84 16.73 -2.46
C GLY A 237 17.57 16.01 -2.03
N LEU A 238 16.68 15.66 -2.97
CA LEU A 238 15.41 15.01 -2.73
C LEU A 238 15.47 13.55 -3.19
N ILE A 239 16.16 12.73 -2.38
CA ILE A 239 16.25 11.28 -2.64
C ILE A 239 14.88 10.63 -2.93
N ALA A 240 13.83 11.09 -2.28
CA ALA A 240 12.47 10.60 -2.54
C ALA A 240 12.02 10.86 -3.98
N TYR A 241 12.45 11.94 -4.60
CA TYR A 241 12.16 12.24 -6.00
C TYR A 241 12.98 11.34 -6.94
N ASP A 242 14.27 11.15 -6.64
CA ASP A 242 15.14 10.28 -7.43
C ASP A 242 14.67 8.82 -7.41
N ILE A 243 14.33 8.26 -6.24
CA ILE A 243 13.75 6.92 -6.12
C ILE A 243 12.46 6.78 -6.96
N HIS A 244 11.61 7.80 -7.00
CA HIS A 244 10.40 7.77 -7.83
C HIS A 244 10.68 7.81 -9.34
N CYS A 245 11.73 8.49 -9.75
CA CYS A 245 12.07 8.60 -11.15
C CYS A 245 12.85 7.37 -11.65
N ARG A 246 13.69 6.80 -10.80
CA ARG A 246 14.64 5.73 -11.15
C ARG A 246 14.70 4.66 -10.05
N PRO A 247 13.58 3.98 -9.76
CA PRO A 247 13.54 2.97 -8.68
C PRO A 247 14.55 1.84 -8.89
N GLN A 248 14.82 1.47 -10.13
CA GLN A 248 15.74 0.38 -10.51
C GLN A 248 17.15 0.55 -9.94
N ASP A 249 17.66 1.79 -9.93
CA ASP A 249 19.03 2.09 -9.49
C ASP A 249 19.22 1.84 -7.98
N TYR A 250 18.13 1.79 -7.23
CA TYR A 250 18.10 1.54 -5.79
C TYR A 250 18.00 0.04 -5.41
N LEU A 251 17.90 -0.86 -6.39
CA LEU A 251 17.88 -2.30 -6.13
C LEU A 251 19.22 -2.79 -5.57
N LEU A 252 20.31 -2.42 -6.20
CA LEU A 252 21.66 -2.84 -5.77
C LEU A 252 21.98 -2.36 -4.34
N PRO A 253 21.78 -1.08 -3.98
CA PRO A 253 21.88 -0.63 -2.60
C PRO A 253 20.98 -1.41 -1.62
N MET A 254 19.73 -1.73 -1.99
CA MET A 254 18.86 -2.55 -1.12
C MET A 254 19.42 -3.94 -0.87
N LEU A 255 20.06 -4.57 -1.87
CA LEU A 255 20.69 -5.88 -1.71
C LEU A 255 21.96 -5.77 -0.85
N ARG A 256 22.82 -4.77 -1.05
CA ARG A 256 24.02 -4.51 -0.21
C ARG A 256 23.62 -4.33 1.26
N ILE A 257 22.60 -3.51 1.53
CA ILE A 257 22.06 -3.31 2.88
C ILE A 257 21.50 -4.62 3.45
N THR A 258 20.80 -5.42 2.66
CA THR A 258 20.23 -6.68 3.13
C THR A 258 21.32 -7.68 3.44
N ALA A 259 22.39 -7.77 2.63
CA ALA A 259 23.54 -8.64 2.89
C ALA A 259 24.24 -8.27 4.21
N ALA A 260 24.47 -6.97 4.45
CA ALA A 260 25.04 -6.49 5.70
C ALA A 260 24.14 -6.77 6.92
N LEU A 261 22.83 -6.69 6.77
CA LEU A 261 21.88 -7.05 7.83
C LEU A 261 21.83 -8.56 8.06
N GLU A 262 21.96 -9.37 7.01
CA GLU A 262 21.95 -10.83 7.07
C GLU A 262 23.19 -11.36 7.76
N SER A 263 24.38 -10.88 7.40
CA SER A 263 25.65 -11.24 8.05
C SER A 263 25.67 -10.89 9.54
N GLY A 264 25.01 -9.79 9.93
CA GLY A 264 24.86 -9.41 11.34
C GLY A 264 23.73 -10.12 12.09
N GLY A 265 23.05 -11.11 11.50
CA GLY A 265 21.94 -11.83 12.14
C GLY A 265 20.69 -10.99 12.39
N HIS A 266 20.53 -9.86 11.69
CA HIS A 266 19.41 -8.95 11.88
C HIS A 266 18.17 -9.38 11.10
N LYS A 267 17.02 -8.83 11.50
CA LYS A 267 15.75 -9.09 10.82
C LYS A 267 15.72 -8.50 9.41
N LEU A 268 15.53 -9.38 8.40
CA LEU A 268 15.50 -8.99 7.00
C LEU A 268 14.13 -8.50 6.52
N ARG A 269 14.17 -7.71 5.45
CA ARG A 269 13.03 -7.32 4.62
C ARG A 269 13.22 -7.91 3.21
N SER A 270 12.13 -8.08 2.44
CA SER A 270 12.23 -8.62 1.07
C SER A 270 12.60 -7.52 0.08
N ALA A 271 13.82 -7.51 -0.44
CA ALA A 271 14.26 -6.57 -1.47
C ALA A 271 13.54 -6.78 -2.80
N VAL A 272 13.24 -8.03 -3.14
CA VAL A 272 12.52 -8.40 -4.36
C VAL A 272 11.16 -8.97 -3.98
N PRO A 273 10.03 -8.40 -4.46
CA PRO A 273 8.71 -8.94 -4.18
C PRO A 273 8.49 -10.27 -4.88
N LEU A 274 8.04 -11.27 -4.13
CA LEU A 274 7.72 -12.61 -4.61
C LEU A 274 6.22 -12.84 -4.59
N ARG A 275 5.70 -13.54 -5.60
CA ARG A 275 4.40 -14.15 -5.50
C ARG A 275 4.52 -15.44 -4.70
N THR A 276 3.84 -15.52 -3.59
CA THR A 276 3.87 -16.70 -2.68
C THR A 276 2.54 -17.45 -2.63
N ALA A 277 1.44 -16.81 -3.05
CA ALA A 277 0.11 -17.38 -2.95
C ALA A 277 -0.14 -18.46 -4.02
N ALA A 278 -0.56 -19.64 -3.60
CA ALA A 278 -0.97 -20.74 -4.47
C ALA A 278 -2.34 -20.49 -5.16
N MET A 279 -3.17 -19.61 -4.57
CA MET A 279 -4.48 -19.29 -5.10
C MET A 279 -4.42 -18.61 -6.48
N PRO A 280 -5.32 -18.96 -7.43
CA PRO A 280 -5.42 -18.31 -8.74
C PRO A 280 -5.46 -16.79 -8.63
N MET A 281 -4.82 -16.10 -9.57
CA MET A 281 -4.75 -14.64 -9.58
C MET A 281 -5.72 -14.02 -10.57
N PHE A 282 -6.04 -12.74 -10.34
CA PHE A 282 -6.66 -11.92 -11.37
C PHE A 282 -5.71 -11.72 -12.54
N PHE A 283 -6.14 -12.08 -13.74
CA PHE A 283 -5.43 -11.72 -14.96
C PHE A 283 -6.26 -10.74 -15.79
N THR A 284 -5.61 -10.00 -16.67
CA THR A 284 -6.27 -9.02 -17.54
C THR A 284 -6.70 -9.69 -18.82
N LEU A 285 -7.98 -9.52 -19.12
CA LEU A 285 -8.65 -10.01 -20.31
C LEU A 285 -9.04 -8.82 -21.19
N ASP A 286 -8.42 -8.66 -22.33
CA ASP A 286 -8.79 -7.73 -23.38
C ASP A 286 -9.57 -8.45 -24.49
N THR A 287 -9.99 -7.72 -25.52
CA THR A 287 -10.83 -8.29 -26.58
C THR A 287 -10.12 -9.42 -27.34
N SER A 288 -8.83 -9.28 -27.63
CA SER A 288 -8.06 -10.32 -28.34
C SER A 288 -7.93 -11.60 -27.52
N THR A 289 -7.61 -11.45 -26.22
CA THR A 289 -7.51 -12.60 -25.30
C THR A 289 -8.88 -13.26 -25.10
N LEU A 290 -9.97 -12.47 -25.04
CA LEU A 290 -11.33 -12.97 -24.90
C LEU A 290 -11.70 -13.85 -26.09
N VAL A 291 -11.45 -13.39 -27.32
CA VAL A 291 -11.69 -14.17 -28.55
C VAL A 291 -10.85 -15.45 -28.55
N ARG A 292 -9.54 -15.36 -28.27
CA ARG A 292 -8.64 -16.53 -28.27
C ARG A 292 -9.06 -17.63 -27.30
N LEU A 293 -9.55 -17.24 -26.12
CA LEU A 293 -9.95 -18.18 -25.07
C LEU A 293 -11.31 -18.82 -25.30
N LEU A 294 -12.26 -18.06 -25.89
CA LEU A 294 -13.67 -18.48 -25.96
C LEU A 294 -14.17 -18.80 -27.36
N TYR A 295 -13.33 -18.70 -28.41
CA TYR A 295 -13.78 -18.94 -29.78
C TYR A 295 -14.35 -20.34 -29.92
N ASP A 296 -13.65 -21.34 -29.41
CA ASP A 296 -13.99 -22.74 -29.56
C ASP A 296 -15.19 -23.22 -28.69
N THR A 297 -15.80 -22.29 -27.92
CA THR A 297 -17.04 -22.55 -27.13
C THR A 297 -18.32 -22.28 -27.89
N GLY A 298 -18.25 -21.83 -29.13
CA GLY A 298 -19.44 -21.49 -29.95
C GLY A 298 -20.07 -20.11 -29.60
N VAL A 299 -19.61 -19.40 -28.58
CA VAL A 299 -20.20 -18.11 -28.16
C VAL A 299 -20.18 -17.06 -29.28
N PHE A 300 -19.27 -17.18 -30.24
CA PHE A 300 -19.12 -16.25 -31.35
C PHE A 300 -19.72 -16.77 -32.67
N GLU A 301 -20.28 -17.99 -32.72
CA GLU A 301 -20.92 -18.54 -33.93
C GLU A 301 -21.95 -17.59 -34.58
N PRO A 302 -22.79 -16.85 -33.81
CA PRO A 302 -23.74 -15.93 -34.41
C PRO A 302 -23.13 -14.73 -35.14
N LEU A 303 -21.78 -14.57 -35.12
CA LEU A 303 -21.09 -13.54 -35.89
C LEU A 303 -20.67 -13.99 -37.27
N ASP A 304 -20.77 -15.29 -37.56
CA ASP A 304 -20.40 -15.94 -38.83
C ASP A 304 -19.01 -15.53 -39.37
N LEU A 305 -18.04 -15.44 -38.45
CA LEU A 305 -16.66 -15.02 -38.74
C LEU A 305 -15.66 -16.06 -38.22
N GLY A 306 -14.73 -16.46 -39.07
CA GLY A 306 -13.61 -17.30 -38.67
C GLY A 306 -12.73 -16.63 -37.57
N LYS A 307 -12.06 -17.43 -36.74
CA LYS A 307 -11.22 -16.96 -35.62
C LYS A 307 -10.20 -15.92 -36.06
N THR A 308 -9.55 -16.10 -37.21
CA THR A 308 -8.57 -15.19 -37.78
C THR A 308 -9.19 -13.86 -38.19
N GLN A 309 -10.35 -13.93 -38.86
CA GLN A 309 -11.09 -12.72 -39.28
C GLN A 309 -11.57 -11.92 -38.07
N LEU A 310 -12.16 -12.60 -37.08
CA LEU A 310 -12.62 -11.97 -35.85
C LEU A 310 -11.45 -11.28 -35.09
N LEU A 311 -10.27 -11.91 -35.07
CA LEU A 311 -9.05 -11.30 -34.47
C LEU A 311 -8.52 -10.11 -35.29
N ALA A 312 -8.67 -10.10 -36.63
CA ALA A 312 -8.30 -8.96 -37.45
C ALA A 312 -9.22 -7.75 -37.19
N MET A 313 -10.51 -8.01 -36.96
CA MET A 313 -11.55 -6.99 -36.77
C MET A 313 -11.82 -6.63 -35.29
N VAL A 314 -10.98 -7.07 -34.34
CA VAL A 314 -11.25 -6.85 -32.90
C VAL A 314 -11.39 -5.38 -32.49
N VAL A 315 -10.81 -4.45 -33.24
CA VAL A 315 -10.89 -3.02 -32.91
C VAL A 315 -12.29 -2.48 -33.21
N ASP A 316 -12.85 -2.89 -34.33
CA ASP A 316 -14.14 -2.37 -34.83
C ASP A 316 -15.32 -3.10 -34.18
N LEU A 317 -15.16 -4.40 -33.93
CA LEU A 317 -16.20 -5.26 -33.38
C LEU A 317 -16.19 -5.36 -31.83
N LYS A 318 -15.39 -4.57 -31.12
CA LYS A 318 -15.33 -4.62 -29.64
C LYS A 318 -16.69 -4.64 -28.95
N PRO A 319 -17.61 -3.71 -29.22
CA PRO A 319 -18.91 -3.70 -28.53
C PRO A 319 -19.69 -4.99 -28.78
N VAL A 320 -19.67 -5.50 -30.01
CA VAL A 320 -20.40 -6.69 -30.43
C VAL A 320 -19.82 -7.94 -29.77
N ILE A 321 -18.48 -8.11 -29.81
CA ILE A 321 -17.78 -9.25 -29.18
C ILE A 321 -18.10 -9.28 -27.67
N TRP A 322 -18.02 -8.15 -26.99
CA TRP A 322 -18.29 -8.07 -25.56
C TRP A 322 -19.75 -8.34 -25.22
N ALA A 323 -20.69 -7.88 -26.04
CA ALA A 323 -22.11 -8.12 -25.88
C ALA A 323 -22.52 -9.58 -26.13
N ARG A 324 -21.70 -10.40 -26.81
CA ARG A 324 -21.91 -11.85 -26.94
C ARG A 324 -21.56 -12.63 -25.68
N VAL A 325 -20.59 -12.15 -24.90
CA VAL A 325 -20.11 -12.85 -23.70
C VAL A 325 -20.70 -12.28 -22.42
N PHE A 326 -20.83 -10.95 -22.35
CA PHE A 326 -21.19 -10.25 -21.12
C PHE A 326 -22.50 -9.46 -21.27
N ARG A 327 -23.28 -9.41 -20.20
CA ARG A 327 -24.43 -8.52 -20.03
C ARG A 327 -23.97 -7.08 -19.90
N THR A 328 -23.57 -6.45 -21.01
CA THR A 328 -22.99 -5.11 -21.05
C THR A 328 -23.96 -4.02 -20.60
N ASN A 329 -25.29 -4.32 -20.54
CA ASN A 329 -26.30 -3.46 -19.94
C ASN A 329 -26.26 -3.42 -18.40
N ARG A 330 -25.37 -4.16 -17.73
CA ARG A 330 -25.22 -4.10 -16.29
C ARG A 330 -24.37 -2.90 -15.87
N ARG A 331 -24.74 -2.28 -14.76
CA ARG A 331 -24.12 -1.05 -14.22
C ARG A 331 -22.59 -1.07 -14.17
N ILE A 332 -21.98 -2.24 -13.98
CA ILE A 332 -20.51 -2.33 -13.90
C ILE A 332 -19.81 -2.00 -15.23
N PHE A 333 -20.51 -2.03 -16.35
CA PHE A 333 -20.00 -1.70 -17.69
C PHE A 333 -20.46 -0.30 -18.17
N HIS A 334 -21.36 0.37 -17.42
CA HIS A 334 -21.90 1.66 -17.86
C HIS A 334 -20.84 2.75 -17.83
N ASP A 335 -20.80 3.48 -18.89
CA ASP A 335 -20.07 4.74 -18.97
C ASP A 335 -20.63 5.78 -18.00
N THR A 336 -19.77 6.68 -17.57
CA THR A 336 -20.13 7.87 -16.82
C THR A 336 -19.72 9.11 -17.62
N SER A 337 -20.10 10.31 -17.15
CA SER A 337 -19.64 11.56 -17.75
C SER A 337 -18.11 11.64 -17.85
N ILE A 338 -17.38 11.01 -16.92
CA ILE A 338 -15.93 11.13 -16.77
C ILE A 338 -15.19 9.88 -17.28
N TYR A 339 -15.76 8.70 -17.13
CA TYR A 339 -15.13 7.42 -17.45
C TYR A 339 -15.93 6.62 -18.46
N GLU A 340 -15.23 5.98 -19.39
CA GLU A 340 -15.77 5.06 -20.39
C GLU A 340 -15.25 3.63 -20.16
N PHE A 341 -16.04 2.62 -20.48
CA PHE A 341 -15.63 1.23 -20.42
C PHE A 341 -14.50 0.97 -21.41
N ASN A 342 -13.39 0.41 -20.94
CA ASN A 342 -12.18 0.24 -21.76
C ASN A 342 -12.13 -1.09 -22.50
N TYR A 343 -13.23 -1.83 -22.59
CA TYR A 343 -13.27 -3.19 -23.16
C TYR A 343 -12.14 -4.07 -22.62
N THR A 344 -11.96 -4.02 -21.31
CA THR A 344 -10.93 -4.75 -20.58
C THR A 344 -11.47 -5.09 -19.20
N VAL A 345 -11.32 -6.33 -18.81
CA VAL A 345 -11.68 -6.78 -17.45
C VAL A 345 -10.52 -7.51 -16.81
N LYS A 346 -10.57 -7.61 -15.48
CA LYS A 346 -9.70 -8.50 -14.72
C LYS A 346 -10.57 -9.55 -14.05
N THR A 347 -10.19 -10.82 -14.17
CA THR A 347 -10.95 -11.92 -13.57
C THR A 347 -10.04 -12.96 -12.94
N ASP A 348 -10.57 -13.65 -11.93
CA ASP A 348 -9.98 -14.83 -11.28
C ASP A 348 -10.85 -16.09 -11.52
N GLY A 349 -11.82 -16.03 -12.47
CA GLY A 349 -12.79 -17.07 -12.75
C GLY A 349 -14.03 -17.04 -11.82
N VAL A 350 -14.07 -16.19 -10.80
CA VAL A 350 -15.23 -16.04 -9.88
C VAL A 350 -15.69 -14.59 -9.81
N SER A 351 -14.74 -13.67 -9.73
CA SER A 351 -14.97 -12.23 -9.69
C SER A 351 -14.57 -11.62 -11.03
N LEU A 352 -15.24 -10.54 -11.41
CA LEU A 352 -14.90 -9.72 -12.56
C LEU A 352 -14.76 -8.26 -12.13
N CYS A 353 -13.69 -7.60 -12.57
CA CYS A 353 -13.48 -6.17 -12.39
C CYS A 353 -13.46 -5.50 -13.76
N ALA A 354 -14.53 -4.80 -14.13
CA ALA A 354 -14.58 -3.99 -15.35
C ALA A 354 -13.67 -2.76 -15.20
N VAL A 355 -12.82 -2.52 -16.20
CA VAL A 355 -11.86 -1.41 -16.20
C VAL A 355 -12.41 -0.26 -17.02
N HIS A 356 -12.54 0.91 -16.39
CA HIS A 356 -12.95 2.14 -17.04
C HIS A 356 -11.78 3.10 -17.16
N LYS A 357 -11.67 3.75 -18.30
CA LYS A 357 -10.64 4.73 -18.60
C LYS A 357 -11.25 6.12 -18.57
N ARG A 358 -10.55 7.08 -18.02
CA ARG A 358 -10.97 8.48 -18.04
C ARG A 358 -10.93 9.02 -19.50
N ARG A 359 -12.00 9.67 -19.96
CA ARG A 359 -12.17 10.13 -21.36
C ARG A 359 -11.06 11.07 -21.82
N ASP A 360 -10.58 11.95 -20.96
CA ASP A 360 -9.49 12.90 -21.20
C ASP A 360 -8.09 12.33 -20.95
N ALA A 361 -7.97 11.06 -20.51
CA ALA A 361 -6.67 10.46 -20.25
C ALA A 361 -5.89 10.25 -21.57
N PRO A 362 -4.61 10.70 -21.66
CA PRO A 362 -3.81 10.55 -22.89
C PRO A 362 -3.67 9.07 -23.25
N SER A 363 -3.84 8.75 -24.53
CA SER A 363 -3.73 7.38 -25.02
C SER A 363 -2.34 6.79 -24.70
N ARG A 364 -2.26 5.45 -24.51
CA ARG A 364 -1.02 4.71 -24.23
C ARG A 364 0.08 5.01 -25.29
N ARG A 365 -0.30 5.23 -26.58
CA ARG A 365 0.61 5.61 -27.68
C ARG A 365 1.24 6.97 -27.45
N LYS A 366 0.46 7.99 -27.01
CA LYS A 366 0.97 9.34 -26.68
C LYS A 366 1.88 9.32 -25.45
N ARG A 367 1.61 8.49 -24.43
CA ARG A 367 2.49 8.30 -23.26
C ARG A 367 3.81 7.62 -23.64
N ARG A 368 3.79 6.64 -24.56
CA ARG A 368 5.00 5.94 -25.02
C ARG A 368 5.89 6.82 -25.91
N LYS A 369 5.32 7.64 -26.81
CA LYS A 369 6.07 8.67 -27.56
C LYS A 369 6.69 9.72 -26.63
N ARG A 370 5.98 10.15 -25.55
CA ARG A 370 6.54 11.06 -24.54
C ARG A 370 7.65 10.43 -23.68
N ARG A 371 7.62 9.10 -23.43
CA ARG A 371 8.71 8.39 -22.75
C ARG A 371 9.91 8.13 -23.66
N LYS A 372 9.69 7.83 -24.95
CA LYS A 372 10.79 7.65 -25.92
C LYS A 372 11.47 8.97 -26.32
N GLY A 373 10.75 10.09 -26.30
CA GLY A 373 11.34 11.42 -26.51
C GLY A 373 12.08 11.98 -25.29
N ALA A 374 12.27 11.19 -24.24
CA ALA A 374 13.10 11.47 -23.08
C ALA A 374 14.42 10.63 -23.08
N GLU A 375 14.79 10.08 -24.23
CA GLU A 375 16.17 9.62 -24.45
C GLU A 375 17.06 10.86 -24.53
N LEU A 376 18.09 10.87 -23.68
CA LEU A 376 19.06 11.93 -23.51
C LEU A 376 19.71 12.29 -24.85
N PRO A 377 19.85 13.57 -25.20
CA PRO A 377 20.80 13.98 -26.22
C PRO A 377 22.24 13.73 -25.73
N PRO A 378 23.17 13.42 -26.62
CA PRO A 378 24.57 13.27 -26.25
C PRO A 378 25.11 14.55 -25.63
N GLN A 379 26.08 14.37 -24.76
CA GLN A 379 26.75 15.37 -23.96
C GLN A 379 27.07 16.63 -24.77
N CYS A 380 26.46 17.77 -24.42
CA CYS A 380 26.96 19.10 -24.71
C CYS A 380 27.16 19.79 -23.38
N GLU A 381 28.41 19.99 -23.01
CA GLU A 381 28.85 20.89 -21.95
C GLU A 381 28.45 22.32 -22.31
N GLY A 382 27.78 23.03 -21.42
CA GLY A 382 27.75 24.48 -21.40
C GLY A 382 26.56 25.22 -22.02
N ALA A 383 25.34 24.67 -22.09
CA ALA A 383 24.16 25.45 -22.48
C ALA A 383 23.10 25.46 -21.37
N GLU A 384 22.77 26.64 -20.87
CA GLU A 384 21.60 26.85 -20.00
C GLU A 384 20.31 26.42 -20.74
N LEU A 385 19.70 25.35 -20.30
CA LEU A 385 18.43 24.84 -20.83
C LEU A 385 17.27 25.78 -20.43
N PRO A 386 16.42 26.22 -21.41
CA PRO A 386 15.25 27.03 -21.10
C PRO A 386 14.32 26.28 -20.12
N GLN A 387 13.98 26.95 -19.01
CA GLN A 387 13.08 26.44 -17.99
C GLN A 387 11.69 26.19 -18.59
N ARG A 388 11.48 25.00 -19.17
CA ARG A 388 10.12 24.51 -19.45
C ARG A 388 9.41 24.34 -18.10
N LYS A 389 8.47 25.24 -17.82
CA LYS A 389 7.53 25.13 -16.69
C LYS A 389 6.85 23.76 -16.74
N ARG A 390 7.45 22.74 -16.10
CA ARG A 390 6.82 21.45 -15.87
C ARG A 390 5.62 21.71 -14.94
N ARG A 391 4.39 21.53 -15.46
CA ARG A 391 3.20 21.45 -14.61
C ARG A 391 3.49 20.45 -13.49
N LYS A 392 3.73 20.95 -12.28
CA LYS A 392 3.92 20.14 -11.08
C LYS A 392 2.68 19.23 -10.98
N ARG A 393 2.88 17.89 -10.94
CA ARG A 393 1.86 16.98 -10.44
C ARG A 393 1.46 17.54 -9.08
N ARG A 394 0.31 18.20 -9.00
CA ARG A 394 -0.23 18.66 -7.72
C ARG A 394 -0.40 17.40 -6.87
N LYS A 395 0.32 17.33 -5.75
CA LYS A 395 0.03 16.38 -4.69
C LYS A 395 -1.47 16.50 -4.38
N PRO A 396 -2.18 15.40 -4.00
CA PRO A 396 -3.52 15.57 -3.45
C PRO A 396 -3.45 16.70 -2.40
N PRO A 397 -4.43 17.58 -2.32
CA PRO A 397 -4.38 18.66 -1.34
C PRO A 397 -4.04 18.01 -0.01
N PRO A 398 -3.15 18.62 0.77
CA PRO A 398 -2.91 18.16 2.13
C PRO A 398 -4.28 18.07 2.82
N PRO A 399 -4.47 17.07 3.68
CA PRO A 399 -5.71 16.96 4.43
C PRO A 399 -5.98 18.31 5.11
N GLN A 400 -7.17 18.87 4.90
CA GLN A 400 -7.52 20.17 5.43
C GLN A 400 -7.68 20.08 6.95
N TYR A 401 -6.80 20.73 7.67
CA TYR A 401 -6.98 20.96 9.12
C TYR A 401 -8.00 22.06 9.33
N VAL A 402 -8.84 21.90 10.36
CA VAL A 402 -9.91 22.86 10.66
C VAL A 402 -9.39 24.26 10.97
N ASP A 403 -8.24 24.34 11.66
CA ASP A 403 -7.54 25.58 12.02
C ASP A 403 -6.78 26.24 10.85
N LYS A 404 -6.78 25.63 9.68
CA LYS A 404 -6.13 26.13 8.46
C LYS A 404 -7.13 26.38 7.32
N LEU A 405 -8.41 26.36 7.60
CA LEU A 405 -9.44 26.73 6.65
C LEU A 405 -9.45 28.25 6.41
N PRO A 406 -9.72 28.71 5.18
CA PRO A 406 -10.05 30.11 4.94
C PRO A 406 -11.24 30.57 5.81
N GLU A 407 -11.28 31.84 6.17
CA GLU A 407 -12.33 32.40 7.03
C GLU A 407 -13.72 32.23 6.42
N ASP A 408 -13.85 32.42 5.11
CA ASP A 408 -15.12 32.24 4.37
C ASP A 408 -15.61 30.79 4.49
N ASP A 409 -14.72 29.80 4.33
CA ASP A 409 -15.05 28.39 4.49
C ASP A 409 -15.45 28.07 5.93
N GLN A 410 -14.79 28.66 6.94
CA GLN A 410 -15.16 28.53 8.35
C GLN A 410 -16.54 29.12 8.61
N ALA A 411 -16.82 30.32 8.10
CA ALA A 411 -18.11 30.99 8.25
C ALA A 411 -19.26 30.14 7.66
N CYS A 412 -19.11 29.60 6.46
CA CYS A 412 -20.09 28.72 5.83
C CYS A 412 -20.39 27.46 6.69
N LEU A 413 -19.43 26.97 7.47
CA LEU A 413 -19.57 25.74 8.24
C LEU A 413 -20.02 25.95 9.68
N ARG A 414 -20.11 27.20 10.18
CA ARG A 414 -20.51 27.52 11.57
C ARG A 414 -21.90 27.00 11.93
N ALA A 415 -22.83 27.06 10.99
CA ALA A 415 -24.22 26.63 11.19
C ALA A 415 -24.38 25.09 11.16
N TYR A 416 -23.36 24.35 10.77
CA TYR A 416 -23.43 22.89 10.68
C TYR A 416 -23.35 22.24 12.05
N LYS A 417 -24.00 21.08 12.19
CA LYS A 417 -23.83 20.23 13.35
C LYS A 417 -22.39 19.68 13.38
N VAL A 418 -21.69 19.87 14.46
CA VAL A 418 -20.30 19.41 14.62
C VAL A 418 -20.26 18.09 15.34
N VAL A 419 -19.56 17.10 14.75
CA VAL A 419 -19.29 15.78 15.34
C VAL A 419 -17.79 15.55 15.40
N GLY A 420 -17.28 15.25 16.59
CA GLY A 420 -15.89 14.86 16.80
C GLY A 420 -15.69 13.35 16.65
N ILE A 421 -14.62 12.94 16.03
CA ILE A 421 -14.30 11.53 15.79
C ILE A 421 -12.90 11.21 16.30
N ASP A 422 -12.82 10.29 17.26
CA ASP A 422 -11.56 9.69 17.71
C ASP A 422 -11.27 8.42 16.88
N PRO A 423 -10.22 8.42 16.03
CA PRO A 423 -9.82 7.24 15.25
C PRO A 423 -8.96 6.30 16.09
N GLY A 424 -9.39 5.06 16.27
CA GLY A 424 -8.71 4.10 17.12
C GLY A 424 -8.45 2.74 16.45
N LYS A 425 -7.91 1.81 17.23
CA LYS A 425 -7.70 0.40 16.83
C LYS A 425 -8.84 -0.51 17.22
N ARG A 426 -9.42 -0.32 18.40
CA ARG A 426 -10.56 -1.08 18.88
C ARG A 426 -11.85 -0.49 18.30
N ASN A 427 -12.11 0.77 18.58
CA ASN A 427 -13.08 1.55 17.83
C ASN A 427 -12.33 2.18 16.65
N LEU A 428 -12.71 1.80 15.43
CA LEU A 428 -12.15 2.38 14.21
C LEU A 428 -12.54 3.84 14.10
N LEU A 429 -13.76 4.16 14.55
CA LEU A 429 -14.32 5.50 14.70
C LEU A 429 -15.17 5.50 15.97
N TYR A 430 -14.93 6.45 16.85
CA TYR A 430 -15.86 6.82 17.93
C TYR A 430 -16.31 8.25 17.68
N CYS A 431 -17.59 8.44 17.44
CA CYS A 431 -18.18 9.71 17.04
C CYS A 431 -19.01 10.27 18.19
N SER A 432 -18.92 11.58 18.45
CA SER A 432 -19.73 12.23 19.50
C SER A 432 -19.95 13.70 19.18
N THR A 433 -21.11 14.23 19.56
CA THR A 433 -21.36 15.68 19.62
C THR A 433 -20.58 16.31 20.78
N GLU A 434 -20.55 17.62 20.85
CA GLU A 434 -19.78 18.38 21.86
C GLU A 434 -20.33 18.20 23.29
N ASP A 435 -21.66 18.07 23.44
CA ASP A 435 -22.33 17.75 24.70
C ASP A 435 -22.13 16.30 25.14
N GLY A 436 -21.77 15.44 24.19
CA GLY A 436 -21.57 14.01 24.39
C GLY A 436 -22.85 13.17 24.43
N GLU A 437 -24.03 13.78 24.16
CA GLU A 437 -25.31 13.08 24.22
C GLU A 437 -25.50 12.16 23.01
N GLU A 438 -25.33 12.69 21.82
CA GLU A 438 -25.39 11.89 20.62
C GLU A 438 -24.02 11.28 20.33
N HIS A 439 -23.98 9.95 20.28
CA HIS A 439 -22.74 9.25 19.97
C HIS A 439 -22.98 7.91 19.26
N CYS A 440 -22.02 7.53 18.43
CA CYS A 440 -22.00 6.20 17.83
C CYS A 440 -20.56 5.70 17.66
N ALA A 441 -20.42 4.38 17.58
CA ALA A 441 -19.12 3.76 17.40
C ALA A 441 -19.15 2.73 16.27
N TYR A 442 -18.06 2.65 15.52
CA TYR A 442 -17.79 1.59 14.56
C TYR A 442 -16.55 0.83 14.96
N SER A 443 -16.72 -0.34 15.57
CA SER A 443 -15.62 -1.09 16.14
C SER A 443 -14.97 -2.04 15.12
N GLN A 444 -13.72 -2.44 15.39
CA GLN A 444 -13.00 -3.46 14.65
C GLN A 444 -13.70 -4.82 14.75
N ASP A 445 -14.22 -5.16 15.92
CA ASP A 445 -14.91 -6.45 16.15
C ASP A 445 -16.22 -6.51 15.37
N GLN A 446 -17.02 -5.44 15.41
CA GLN A 446 -18.22 -5.32 14.58
C GLN A 446 -17.88 -5.49 13.10
N ARG A 447 -16.84 -4.78 12.59
CA ARG A 447 -16.40 -4.92 11.21
C ARG A 447 -15.97 -6.37 10.89
N ARG A 448 -15.25 -7.04 11.79
CA ARG A 448 -14.83 -8.44 11.61
C ARG A 448 -16.03 -9.40 11.54
N GLN A 449 -17.06 -9.16 12.35
CA GLN A 449 -18.31 -9.94 12.30
C GLN A 449 -19.08 -9.67 11.01
N GLU A 450 -19.33 -8.42 10.68
CA GLU A 450 -20.11 -8.01 9.49
C GLU A 450 -19.44 -8.44 8.19
N THR A 451 -18.10 -8.38 8.10
CA THR A 451 -17.34 -8.88 6.93
C THR A 451 -17.18 -10.39 6.93
N LYS A 452 -17.63 -11.10 7.97
CA LYS A 452 -17.48 -12.55 8.19
C LYS A 452 -16.01 -13.02 8.16
N LYS A 453 -15.05 -12.12 8.38
CA LYS A 453 -13.62 -12.41 8.25
C LYS A 453 -13.16 -13.50 9.23
N ALA A 454 -13.62 -13.43 10.50
CA ALA A 454 -13.30 -14.43 11.51
C ALA A 454 -13.90 -15.80 11.17
N LYS A 455 -15.17 -15.82 10.72
CA LYS A 455 -15.86 -17.06 10.29
C LYS A 455 -15.12 -17.73 9.12
N TYR A 456 -14.75 -16.97 8.09
CA TYR A 456 -14.02 -17.52 6.95
C TYR A 456 -12.62 -18.01 7.32
N ALA A 457 -11.94 -17.34 8.26
CA ALA A 457 -10.64 -17.80 8.74
C ALA A 457 -10.74 -19.11 9.53
N GLY A 458 -11.79 -19.27 10.34
CA GLY A 458 -12.07 -20.53 11.05
C GLY A 458 -12.33 -21.68 10.08
N PHE A 459 -13.19 -21.48 9.08
CA PHE A 459 -13.43 -22.52 8.06
C PHE A 459 -12.17 -22.89 7.26
N GLU A 460 -11.36 -21.89 6.89
CA GLU A 460 -10.09 -22.16 6.21
C GLU A 460 -9.15 -22.99 7.07
N HIS A 461 -9.12 -22.73 8.37
CA HIS A 461 -8.28 -23.49 9.29
C HIS A 461 -8.72 -24.96 9.38
N VAL A 462 -10.01 -25.20 9.60
CA VAL A 462 -10.57 -26.55 9.61
C VAL A 462 -10.31 -27.29 8.29
N MET A 463 -10.57 -26.65 7.15
CA MET A 463 -10.30 -27.26 5.84
C MET A 463 -8.83 -27.66 5.67
N LYS A 464 -7.90 -26.84 6.19
CA LYS A 464 -6.47 -27.14 6.12
C LYS A 464 -6.03 -28.27 7.06
N GLU A 465 -6.70 -28.42 8.18
CA GLU A 465 -6.46 -29.51 9.14
C GLU A 465 -7.03 -30.83 8.66
N GLU A 466 -8.19 -30.81 8.00
CA GLU A 466 -8.89 -32.01 7.54
C GLU A 466 -8.39 -32.51 6.17
N THR A 467 -7.81 -31.61 5.33
CA THR A 467 -7.34 -32.03 4.01
C THR A 467 -5.93 -32.61 4.09
N VAL A 468 -5.83 -33.90 3.83
CA VAL A 468 -4.56 -34.65 3.78
C VAL A 468 -4.15 -34.83 2.32
N ILE A 469 -2.89 -34.54 2.00
CA ILE A 469 -2.25 -34.67 0.70
C ILE A 469 -0.95 -35.45 0.90
N GLU A 470 -0.84 -36.62 0.33
CA GLU A 470 0.34 -37.50 0.46
C GLU A 470 0.78 -37.69 1.93
N GLY A 471 -0.18 -38.00 2.81
CA GLY A 471 0.07 -38.30 4.23
C GLY A 471 0.30 -37.09 5.13
N MET A 472 0.30 -35.87 4.59
CA MET A 472 0.45 -34.62 5.34
C MET A 472 -0.76 -33.71 5.17
N THR A 473 -1.17 -33.03 6.24
CA THR A 473 -2.20 -32.01 6.18
C THR A 473 -1.67 -30.76 5.43
N VAL A 474 -2.58 -29.93 4.91
CA VAL A 474 -2.19 -28.66 4.25
C VAL A 474 -1.42 -27.74 5.22
N ILE A 475 -1.72 -27.78 6.53
CA ILE A 475 -1.00 -27.00 7.55
C ILE A 475 0.43 -27.50 7.68
N GLU A 476 0.66 -28.82 7.67
CA GLU A 476 2.00 -29.40 7.75
C GLU A 476 2.83 -29.06 6.51
N TRP A 477 2.24 -29.15 5.31
CA TRP A 477 2.88 -28.69 4.08
C TRP A 477 3.26 -27.20 4.13
N GLU A 478 2.39 -26.34 4.64
CA GLU A 478 2.72 -24.91 4.80
C GLU A 478 3.81 -24.68 5.86
N SER A 479 3.83 -25.49 6.92
CA SER A 479 4.83 -25.41 8.00
C SER A 479 6.23 -25.73 7.52
N GLU A 480 6.39 -26.61 6.53
CA GLU A 480 7.68 -26.88 5.88
C GLU A 480 8.35 -25.60 5.38
N LEU A 481 7.56 -24.68 4.82
CA LEU A 481 8.08 -23.40 4.30
C LEU A 481 8.57 -22.46 5.41
N SER A 482 8.14 -22.64 6.65
CA SER A 482 8.58 -21.81 7.78
C SER A 482 10.05 -22.02 8.15
N LYS A 483 10.64 -23.13 7.70
CA LYS A 483 12.06 -23.48 7.91
C LYS A 483 12.99 -22.60 7.07
N PHE A 484 12.49 -21.92 6.03
CA PHE A 484 13.27 -21.17 5.06
C PHE A 484 13.09 -19.66 5.17
N ASN A 485 14.18 -18.92 4.97
CA ASN A 485 14.15 -17.46 4.92
C ASN A 485 14.05 -16.95 3.48
N PHE A 486 12.84 -16.71 3.00
CA PHE A 486 12.63 -16.17 1.64
C PHE A 486 13.09 -14.72 1.43
N LYS A 487 13.60 -14.06 2.48
CA LYS A 487 14.13 -12.69 2.42
C LYS A 487 15.63 -12.64 2.26
N THR A 488 16.31 -13.79 2.39
CA THR A 488 17.75 -13.92 2.18
C THR A 488 18.20 -13.34 0.84
N VAL A 489 19.43 -12.84 0.80
CA VAL A 489 20.13 -12.43 -0.42
C VAL A 489 21.27 -13.37 -0.79
N SER A 490 21.52 -14.39 0.01
CA SER A 490 22.39 -15.51 -0.36
C SER A 490 21.75 -16.33 -1.46
N TYR A 491 22.44 -16.50 -2.58
CA TYR A 491 21.98 -17.29 -3.72
C TYR A 491 21.72 -18.75 -3.35
N SER A 492 22.67 -19.41 -2.67
CA SER A 492 22.55 -20.81 -2.28
C SER A 492 21.38 -21.06 -1.34
N SER A 493 21.22 -20.23 -0.31
CA SER A 493 20.11 -20.31 0.64
C SER A 493 18.76 -20.05 -0.05
N PHE A 494 18.70 -19.09 -0.99
CA PHE A 494 17.48 -18.81 -1.73
C PHE A 494 17.17 -19.90 -2.76
N ARG A 495 18.16 -20.52 -3.37
CA ARG A 495 17.99 -21.66 -4.28
C ARG A 495 17.32 -22.84 -3.57
N THR A 496 17.82 -23.22 -2.39
CA THR A 496 17.21 -24.28 -1.56
C THR A 496 15.77 -23.93 -1.14
N ALA A 497 15.54 -22.67 -0.72
CA ALA A 497 14.21 -22.18 -0.39
C ALA A 497 13.25 -22.19 -1.62
N THR A 498 13.77 -21.95 -2.82
CA THR A 498 13.01 -22.00 -4.07
C THR A 498 12.56 -23.42 -4.37
N GLN A 499 13.45 -24.39 -4.28
CA GLN A 499 13.15 -25.82 -4.46
C GLN A 499 12.05 -26.28 -3.49
N ALA A 500 12.21 -25.98 -2.19
CA ALA A 500 11.19 -26.30 -1.19
C ALA A 500 9.84 -25.65 -1.51
N LYS A 501 9.85 -24.38 -1.94
CA LYS A 501 8.62 -23.67 -2.31
C LYS A 501 7.92 -24.29 -3.51
N LEU A 502 8.65 -24.64 -4.56
CA LEU A 502 8.08 -25.26 -5.77
C LEU A 502 7.48 -26.64 -5.45
N ARG A 503 8.18 -27.45 -4.65
CA ARG A 503 7.68 -28.74 -4.16
C ARG A 503 6.39 -28.61 -3.35
N VAL A 504 6.37 -27.74 -2.34
CA VAL A 504 5.17 -27.53 -1.53
C VAL A 504 4.04 -26.94 -2.38
N HIS A 505 4.37 -26.02 -3.29
CA HIS A 505 3.37 -25.40 -4.15
C HIS A 505 2.66 -26.41 -5.05
N SER A 506 3.38 -27.35 -5.68
CA SER A 506 2.76 -28.38 -6.54
C SER A 506 1.73 -29.20 -5.76
N LYS A 507 2.00 -29.51 -4.49
CA LYS A 507 1.09 -30.32 -3.64
C LYS A 507 -0.15 -29.51 -3.20
N ILE A 508 0.00 -28.26 -2.75
CA ILE A 508 -1.11 -27.48 -2.18
C ILE A 508 -1.86 -26.62 -3.21
N ALA A 509 -1.36 -26.44 -4.43
CA ALA A 509 -2.01 -25.62 -5.45
C ALA A 509 -3.43 -26.10 -5.82
N PRO A 510 -3.71 -27.42 -5.98
CA PRO A 510 -5.06 -27.91 -6.24
C PRO A 510 -6.04 -27.56 -5.12
N PHE A 511 -5.64 -27.65 -3.86
CA PHE A 511 -6.43 -27.24 -2.71
C PHE A 511 -6.84 -25.75 -2.81
N TYR A 512 -5.89 -24.87 -3.06
CA TYR A 512 -6.14 -23.42 -3.17
C TYR A 512 -6.83 -23.01 -4.48
N ALA A 513 -6.83 -23.86 -5.51
CA ALA A 513 -7.58 -23.66 -6.74
C ALA A 513 -9.10 -23.79 -6.55
N ALA A 514 -9.57 -24.39 -5.44
CA ALA A 514 -10.98 -24.57 -5.16
C ALA A 514 -11.76 -23.25 -5.23
N TYR A 515 -12.99 -23.32 -5.76
CA TYR A 515 -13.89 -22.18 -5.95
C TYR A 515 -14.11 -21.36 -4.67
N TRP A 516 -14.17 -22.05 -3.51
CA TRP A 516 -14.46 -21.45 -2.23
C TRP A 516 -13.50 -20.31 -1.86
N PHE A 517 -12.20 -20.46 -2.08
CA PHE A 517 -11.19 -19.44 -1.72
C PHE A 517 -11.37 -18.12 -2.48
N ARG A 518 -11.76 -18.21 -3.76
CA ARG A 518 -12.04 -17.04 -4.60
C ARG A 518 -13.40 -16.44 -4.25
N LYS A 519 -14.42 -17.28 -4.03
CA LYS A 519 -15.76 -16.85 -3.63
C LYS A 519 -15.76 -16.11 -2.30
N ARG A 520 -15.02 -16.59 -1.30
CA ARG A 520 -14.91 -15.86 -0.01
C ARG A 520 -14.30 -14.47 -0.17
N LYS A 521 -13.31 -14.28 -1.06
CA LYS A 521 -12.74 -12.96 -1.35
C LYS A 521 -13.78 -12.01 -1.95
N LEU A 522 -14.60 -12.51 -2.85
CA LEU A 522 -15.72 -11.76 -3.42
C LEU A 522 -16.75 -11.40 -2.35
N ASN A 523 -17.13 -12.35 -1.52
CA ASN A 523 -18.07 -12.15 -0.42
C ASN A 523 -17.53 -11.14 0.61
N ALA A 524 -16.25 -11.24 0.97
CA ALA A 524 -15.61 -10.28 1.88
C ALA A 524 -15.60 -8.85 1.33
N PHE A 525 -15.46 -8.68 0.02
CA PHE A 525 -15.58 -7.38 -0.64
C PHE A 525 -16.99 -6.80 -0.50
N PHE A 526 -18.04 -7.55 -0.85
CA PHE A 526 -19.42 -7.08 -0.73
C PHE A 526 -19.84 -6.86 0.72
N ASN A 527 -19.46 -7.76 1.61
CA ASN A 527 -19.74 -7.60 3.04
C ASN A 527 -19.04 -6.36 3.62
N GLY A 528 -17.81 -6.05 3.12
CA GLY A 528 -17.10 -4.83 3.48
C GLY A 528 -17.88 -3.58 3.09
N GLN A 529 -18.38 -3.53 1.85
CA GLN A 529 -19.22 -2.43 1.38
C GLN A 529 -20.52 -2.29 2.19
N ARG A 530 -21.20 -3.42 2.48
CA ARG A 530 -22.41 -3.42 3.33
C ARG A 530 -22.13 -2.91 4.73
N SER A 531 -21.00 -3.32 5.34
CA SER A 531 -20.59 -2.86 6.66
C SER A 531 -20.33 -1.34 6.68
N GLU A 532 -19.66 -0.81 5.65
CA GLU A 532 -19.44 0.63 5.50
C GLU A 532 -20.74 1.40 5.27
N GLN A 533 -21.68 0.87 4.49
CA GLN A 533 -23.00 1.47 4.28
C GLN A 533 -23.83 1.47 5.57
N ARG A 534 -23.82 0.39 6.38
CA ARG A 534 -24.48 0.35 7.68
C ARG A 534 -23.89 1.36 8.66
N MET A 535 -22.56 1.53 8.64
CA MET A 535 -21.90 2.57 9.44
C MET A 535 -22.41 3.96 9.04
N LEU A 536 -22.43 4.28 7.75
CA LEU A 536 -22.95 5.56 7.25
C LEU A 536 -24.43 5.76 7.56
N GLY A 537 -25.25 4.70 7.46
CA GLY A 537 -26.67 4.73 7.85
C GLY A 537 -26.85 5.11 9.31
N ARG A 538 -26.16 4.43 10.24
CA ARG A 538 -26.20 4.76 11.68
C ARG A 538 -25.74 6.19 11.96
N MET A 539 -24.67 6.64 11.30
CA MET A 539 -24.22 8.02 11.49
C MET A 539 -25.29 9.02 11.02
N LYS A 540 -26.00 8.72 9.93
CA LYS A 540 -27.12 9.56 9.45
C LYS A 540 -28.30 9.53 10.42
N GLU A 541 -28.65 8.37 10.97
CA GLU A 541 -29.70 8.21 11.95
C GLU A 541 -29.39 8.97 13.26
N THR A 542 -28.10 8.92 13.71
CA THR A 542 -27.69 9.58 14.95
C THR A 542 -27.49 11.10 14.78
N PHE A 543 -26.84 11.54 13.72
CA PHE A 543 -26.40 12.96 13.60
C PHE A 543 -27.16 13.77 12.58
N GLY A 544 -28.03 13.15 11.76
CA GLY A 544 -28.83 13.82 10.72
C GLY A 544 -28.20 13.76 9.34
N ASP A 545 -28.71 14.63 8.45
CA ASP A 545 -28.30 14.63 7.03
C ASP A 545 -26.81 15.01 6.88
N PRO A 546 -26.01 14.19 6.20
CA PRO A 546 -24.58 14.45 5.98
C PRO A 546 -24.24 15.83 5.40
N ARG A 547 -25.17 16.44 4.64
CA ARG A 547 -24.99 17.78 4.04
C ARG A 547 -24.94 18.90 5.07
N HIS A 548 -25.47 18.68 6.26
CA HIS A 548 -25.53 19.64 7.37
C HIS A 548 -24.64 19.25 8.55
N VAL A 549 -23.73 18.28 8.37
CA VAL A 549 -22.84 17.78 9.41
C VAL A 549 -21.38 17.94 9.00
N VAL A 550 -20.57 18.52 9.89
CA VAL A 550 -19.11 18.59 9.79
C VAL A 550 -18.48 17.59 10.75
N LEU A 551 -17.59 16.77 10.22
CA LEU A 551 -16.83 15.79 10.99
C LEU A 551 -15.42 16.31 11.26
N GLY A 552 -15.11 16.62 12.53
CA GLY A 552 -13.73 16.82 12.99
C GLY A 552 -13.12 15.48 13.33
N ILE A 553 -12.11 15.05 12.60
CA ILE A 553 -11.44 13.75 12.83
C ILE A 553 -10.04 13.99 13.35
N GLY A 554 -9.67 13.29 14.41
CA GLY A 554 -8.31 13.27 14.92
C GLY A 554 -7.30 12.87 13.84
N ASP A 555 -6.11 13.48 13.86
CA ASP A 555 -5.08 13.31 12.83
C ASP A 555 -4.18 12.09 13.06
N TRP A 556 -4.45 11.30 14.10
CA TRP A 556 -3.65 10.13 14.42
C TRP A 556 -3.71 9.03 13.33
N GLU A 557 -2.54 8.68 12.85
CA GLU A 557 -2.37 7.57 11.90
C GLU A 557 -1.21 6.67 12.35
N GLN A 558 -1.48 5.39 12.55
CA GLN A 558 -0.42 4.41 12.72
C GLN A 558 -0.15 3.71 11.38
N ARG A 559 0.90 4.14 10.70
CA ARG A 559 1.31 3.60 9.38
C ARG A 559 2.04 2.27 9.48
N GLN A 560 2.68 1.99 10.62
CA GLN A 560 3.46 0.77 10.82
C GLN A 560 2.64 -0.31 11.51
N HIS A 561 2.86 -1.56 11.10
CA HIS A 561 2.33 -2.71 11.79
C HIS A 561 2.89 -2.79 13.22
N CYS A 562 2.03 -2.70 14.21
CA CYS A 562 2.37 -3.26 15.51
C CYS A 562 2.27 -4.79 15.40
N LYS A 563 3.26 -5.48 15.99
CA LYS A 563 3.25 -6.95 16.09
C LYS A 563 1.86 -7.41 16.57
N PHE A 564 1.21 -8.30 15.79
CA PHE A 564 -0.14 -8.84 16.03
C PHE A 564 -1.32 -7.86 15.95
N LYS A 565 -1.17 -6.65 15.38
CA LYS A 565 -2.28 -5.71 15.20
C LYS A 565 -2.38 -5.26 13.75
N GLU A 566 -3.60 -5.16 13.24
CA GLU A 566 -3.85 -4.59 11.91
C GLU A 566 -3.48 -3.09 11.88
N PRO A 567 -3.03 -2.56 10.73
CA PRO A 567 -2.81 -1.13 10.57
C PRO A 567 -4.13 -0.38 10.66
N THR A 568 -4.08 0.89 11.05
CA THR A 568 -5.26 1.75 11.08
C THR A 568 -5.78 2.04 9.68
N LYS A 569 -7.10 2.13 9.54
CA LYS A 569 -7.77 2.41 8.26
C LYS A 569 -8.05 3.90 8.04
N GLY A 570 -7.35 4.80 8.73
CA GLY A 570 -7.65 6.22 8.78
C GLY A 570 -7.99 6.87 7.43
N LYS A 571 -7.10 6.77 6.42
CA LYS A 571 -7.36 7.35 5.09
C LYS A 571 -8.57 6.73 4.38
N GLY A 572 -8.71 5.40 4.44
CA GLY A 572 -9.82 4.70 3.78
C GLY A 572 -11.17 5.07 4.40
N LEU A 573 -11.26 5.17 5.73
CA LEU A 573 -12.48 5.55 6.41
C LEU A 573 -12.83 7.03 6.16
N ARG A 574 -11.86 7.95 6.19
CA ARG A 574 -12.08 9.36 5.81
C ARG A 574 -12.66 9.49 4.41
N GLU A 575 -12.14 8.72 3.46
CA GLU A 575 -12.67 8.72 2.10
C GLU A 575 -14.08 8.11 2.01
N THR A 576 -14.38 7.08 2.80
CA THR A 576 -15.73 6.51 2.90
C THR A 576 -16.72 7.53 3.45
N LEU A 577 -16.35 8.30 4.48
CA LEU A 577 -17.17 9.36 5.04
C LEU A 577 -17.41 10.49 4.04
N ARG A 578 -16.38 10.94 3.30
CA ARG A 578 -16.54 11.95 2.23
C ARG A 578 -17.49 11.48 1.13
N ARG A 579 -17.34 10.22 0.68
CA ARG A 579 -18.27 9.60 -0.29
C ARG A 579 -19.69 9.45 0.26
N GLY A 580 -19.83 9.38 1.59
CA GLY A 580 -21.11 9.43 2.27
C GLY A 580 -21.74 10.82 2.35
N GLY A 581 -21.08 11.85 1.82
CA GLY A 581 -21.60 13.24 1.76
C GLY A 581 -21.15 14.13 2.92
N TYR A 582 -20.37 13.61 3.86
CA TYR A 582 -19.88 14.38 5.01
C TYR A 582 -18.72 15.30 4.65
N LYS A 583 -18.70 16.50 5.23
CA LYS A 583 -17.51 17.36 5.28
C LYS A 583 -16.55 16.82 6.33
N VAL A 584 -15.32 16.46 5.94
CA VAL A 584 -14.34 15.79 6.80
C VAL A 584 -13.10 16.66 6.95
N LEU A 585 -12.85 17.14 8.16
CA LEU A 585 -11.73 18.00 8.53
C LEU A 585 -10.82 17.31 9.53
N LEU A 586 -9.53 17.61 9.54
CA LEU A 586 -8.57 17.09 10.52
C LEU A 586 -8.41 18.02 11.72
N VAL A 587 -8.20 17.41 12.88
CA VAL A 587 -7.95 18.08 14.17
C VAL A 587 -6.68 17.51 14.80
N ASP A 588 -5.78 18.37 15.30
CA ASP A 588 -4.63 17.93 16.10
C ASP A 588 -5.12 17.35 17.45
N GLU A 589 -4.84 16.09 17.70
CA GLU A 589 -5.31 15.34 18.90
C GLU A 589 -4.53 15.66 20.18
N PHE A 590 -3.70 16.68 20.22
CA PHE A 590 -2.88 16.94 21.39
C PHE A 590 -3.72 17.05 22.68
N ARG A 591 -3.47 16.15 23.63
CA ARG A 591 -4.15 16.02 24.94
C ARG A 591 -5.67 15.71 24.91
N THR A 592 -6.30 15.51 23.78
CA THR A 592 -7.75 15.25 23.72
C THR A 592 -8.19 14.03 24.54
N THR A 593 -7.37 12.98 24.62
CA THR A 593 -7.65 11.80 25.46
C THR A 593 -7.35 12.03 26.96
N LYS A 594 -6.45 12.96 27.28
CA LYS A 594 -5.92 13.13 28.65
C LYS A 594 -6.64 14.21 29.44
N GLN A 595 -7.14 15.24 28.79
CA GLN A 595 -7.88 16.33 29.44
C GLN A 595 -9.35 15.99 29.59
N CYS A 596 -9.93 16.30 30.74
CA CYS A 596 -11.34 16.04 31.01
C CYS A 596 -12.24 16.94 30.15
N ALA A 597 -13.09 16.34 29.33
CA ALA A 597 -14.04 17.05 28.48
C ALA A 597 -15.14 17.76 29.28
N HIS A 598 -15.39 17.38 30.53
CA HIS A 598 -16.36 18.03 31.40
C HIS A 598 -15.77 19.26 32.12
N CYS A 599 -14.60 19.15 32.73
CA CYS A 599 -14.02 20.25 33.52
C CYS A 599 -13.53 21.42 32.66
N GLN A 600 -12.96 21.15 31.50
CA GLN A 600 -12.50 22.15 30.50
C GLN A 600 -11.45 23.14 31.03
N VAL A 601 -10.72 22.78 32.07
CA VAL A 601 -9.70 23.63 32.71
C VAL A 601 -8.34 22.96 32.67
N GLU A 602 -7.28 23.80 32.77
CA GLU A 602 -5.92 23.30 32.85
C GLU A 602 -5.73 22.51 34.17
N GLY A 603 -5.02 21.39 34.13
CA GLY A 603 -4.84 20.53 35.29
C GLY A 603 -5.90 19.44 35.51
N ALA A 604 -7.11 19.55 34.91
CA ALA A 604 -8.14 18.53 34.99
C ALA A 604 -7.78 17.29 34.14
N GLN A 605 -6.82 16.49 34.58
CA GLN A 605 -6.33 15.33 33.87
C GLN A 605 -7.14 14.05 34.19
N CYS A 606 -7.32 13.25 33.19
CA CYS A 606 -7.92 11.92 33.29
C CYS A 606 -6.83 10.84 33.32
N GLU A 607 -6.88 9.94 34.29
CA GLU A 607 -5.93 8.87 34.48
C GLU A 607 -6.59 7.48 34.40
N THR A 608 -5.80 6.50 34.00
CA THR A 608 -6.24 5.09 33.99
C THR A 608 -6.23 4.55 35.43
N PHE A 609 -7.34 3.98 35.88
CA PHE A 609 -7.50 3.52 37.25
C PHE A 609 -7.91 2.04 37.37
N LEU A 610 -8.58 1.51 36.34
CA LEU A 610 -9.16 0.16 36.40
C LEU A 610 -8.08 -0.89 36.12
N ARG A 611 -7.94 -1.87 37.02
CA ARG A 611 -7.14 -3.08 36.82
C ARG A 611 -8.07 -4.27 36.63
N MET A 612 -7.69 -5.16 35.75
CA MET A 612 -8.42 -6.41 35.48
C MET A 612 -7.45 -7.56 35.25
N PRO A 613 -7.86 -8.81 35.51
CA PRO A 613 -7.05 -9.99 35.20
C PRO A 613 -6.56 -9.97 33.76
N ASN A 614 -5.31 -10.34 33.54
CA ASN A 614 -4.71 -10.35 32.21
C ASN A 614 -5.53 -11.31 31.29
N PRO A 615 -5.91 -10.91 30.08
CA PRO A 615 -6.66 -11.78 29.15
C PRO A 615 -5.83 -12.99 28.68
N ASN A 616 -4.51 -12.96 28.79
CA ASN A 616 -3.68 -14.13 28.58
C ASN A 616 -3.85 -15.12 29.75
N LYS A 617 -4.42 -16.30 29.47
CA LYS A 617 -4.72 -17.33 30.48
C LYS A 617 -3.49 -17.73 31.31
N LYS A 618 -2.32 -17.89 30.68
CA LYS A 618 -1.06 -18.25 31.35
C LYS A 618 -0.61 -17.21 32.37
N LYS A 619 -0.69 -15.92 32.00
CA LYS A 619 -0.34 -14.80 32.87
C LYS A 619 -1.39 -14.55 33.98
N ARG A 620 -2.66 -14.80 33.67
CA ARG A 620 -3.75 -14.73 34.64
C ARG A 620 -3.65 -15.83 35.69
N ALA A 621 -3.26 -17.05 35.32
CA ALA A 621 -3.01 -18.13 36.28
C ALA A 621 -1.88 -17.80 37.28
N ALA A 622 -0.95 -16.95 36.88
CA ALA A 622 0.11 -16.42 37.75
C ALA A 622 -0.32 -15.18 38.56
N GLY A 623 -1.61 -14.82 38.55
CA GLY A 623 -2.14 -13.66 39.31
C GLY A 623 -1.86 -12.28 38.66
N GLU A 624 -1.33 -12.23 37.43
CA GLU A 624 -1.01 -10.96 36.78
C GLU A 624 -2.27 -10.17 36.38
N GLU A 625 -2.36 -8.96 36.89
CA GLU A 625 -3.37 -7.98 36.51
C GLU A 625 -2.84 -7.01 35.45
N ARG A 626 -3.75 -6.47 34.68
CA ARG A 626 -3.48 -5.53 33.62
C ARG A 626 -4.30 -4.25 33.76
N LEU A 627 -3.61 -3.10 33.61
CA LEU A 627 -4.28 -1.81 33.59
C LEU A 627 -5.14 -1.65 32.33
N VAL A 628 -6.41 -1.30 32.49
CA VAL A 628 -7.36 -1.11 31.38
C VAL A 628 -7.25 0.34 30.87
N HIS A 629 -6.49 0.52 29.81
CA HIS A 629 -6.23 1.85 29.21
C HIS A 629 -7.45 2.53 28.58
N GLY A 630 -8.57 1.81 28.43
CA GLY A 630 -9.80 2.34 27.82
C GLY A 630 -10.72 3.08 28.81
N TYR A 631 -10.47 2.99 30.13
CA TYR A 631 -11.26 3.65 31.15
C TYR A 631 -10.42 4.64 31.93
N LEU A 632 -10.96 5.85 32.09
CA LEU A 632 -10.30 6.98 32.70
C LEU A 632 -11.15 7.54 33.86
N LEU A 633 -10.49 8.06 34.87
CA LEU A 633 -11.07 8.82 35.97
C LEU A 633 -10.47 10.24 35.97
N CYS A 634 -11.30 11.25 35.94
CA CYS A 634 -10.84 12.62 36.10
C CYS A 634 -10.43 12.84 37.55
N GLN A 635 -9.23 13.37 37.78
CA GLN A 635 -8.72 13.62 39.12
C GLN A 635 -9.45 14.78 39.85
N GLN A 636 -10.01 15.73 39.08
CA GLN A 636 -10.72 16.89 39.62
C GLN A 636 -12.20 16.59 39.89
N CYS A 637 -13.00 16.30 38.87
CA CYS A 637 -14.46 16.11 39.02
C CYS A 637 -14.88 14.66 39.30
N LYS A 638 -13.94 13.73 39.42
CA LYS A 638 -14.17 12.29 39.69
C LYS A 638 -15.06 11.59 38.67
N ARG A 639 -15.36 12.22 37.51
CA ARG A 639 -16.16 11.64 36.44
C ARG A 639 -15.38 10.53 35.75
N ARG A 640 -16.06 9.42 35.49
CA ARG A 640 -15.53 8.26 34.75
C ARG A 640 -15.79 8.45 33.25
N TRP A 641 -14.76 8.19 32.43
CA TRP A 641 -14.83 8.31 30.99
C TRP A 641 -14.41 7.03 30.31
N THR A 642 -15.05 6.68 29.19
CA THR A 642 -14.37 5.88 28.18
C THR A 642 -13.40 6.80 27.46
N ARG A 643 -12.17 6.35 27.24
CA ARG A 643 -11.11 7.14 26.62
C ARG A 643 -11.54 7.75 25.29
N ASP A 644 -12.17 6.93 24.43
CA ASP A 644 -12.58 7.32 23.07
C ASP A 644 -13.72 8.37 23.12
N ARG A 645 -14.65 8.27 24.09
CA ARG A 645 -15.72 9.27 24.29
C ARG A 645 -15.13 10.62 24.73
N ASN A 646 -14.23 10.61 25.72
CA ASN A 646 -13.58 11.84 26.18
C ASN A 646 -12.81 12.52 25.03
N ALA A 647 -12.10 11.73 24.21
CA ALA A 647 -11.36 12.24 23.05
C ALA A 647 -12.31 12.82 21.99
N ALA A 648 -13.38 12.09 21.64
CA ALA A 648 -14.31 12.54 20.59
C ALA A 648 -15.03 13.85 20.98
N VAL A 649 -15.47 13.99 22.24
CA VAL A 649 -16.07 15.24 22.75
C VAL A 649 -15.08 16.41 22.67
N ASN A 650 -13.82 16.20 23.09
CA ASN A 650 -12.79 17.21 22.98
C ASN A 650 -12.46 17.59 21.51
N ILE A 651 -12.49 16.61 20.60
CA ILE A 651 -12.29 16.84 19.16
C ILE A 651 -13.48 17.64 18.57
N ALA A 652 -14.73 17.34 18.96
CA ALA A 652 -15.90 18.10 18.55
C ALA A 652 -15.76 19.56 18.98
N ARG A 653 -15.39 19.80 20.25
CA ARG A 653 -15.16 21.14 20.79
C ARG A 653 -14.07 21.90 20.04
N LEU A 654 -12.90 21.27 19.82
CA LEU A 654 -11.84 21.87 19.03
C LEU A 654 -12.28 22.23 17.61
N THR A 655 -13.12 21.42 17.02
CA THR A 655 -13.70 21.70 15.71
C THR A 655 -14.63 22.91 15.76
N ARG A 656 -15.52 22.98 16.76
CA ARG A 656 -16.45 24.10 16.96
C ARG A 656 -15.68 25.41 17.20
N VAL A 657 -14.71 25.41 18.11
CA VAL A 657 -13.89 26.58 18.44
C VAL A 657 -13.13 27.09 17.20
N ALA A 658 -12.55 26.21 16.41
CA ALA A 658 -11.84 26.59 15.18
C ALA A 658 -12.77 27.14 14.10
N LEU A 659 -13.97 26.57 13.92
CA LEU A 659 -14.99 27.09 12.99
C LEU A 659 -15.54 28.45 13.44
N ALA A 660 -15.58 28.72 14.73
CA ALA A 660 -15.94 30.02 15.28
C ALA A 660 -14.84 31.09 15.11
N GLY A 661 -13.65 30.72 14.61
CA GLY A 661 -12.50 31.60 14.51
C GLY A 661 -11.82 31.88 15.85
N MET A 662 -12.20 31.16 16.92
CA MET A 662 -11.66 31.34 18.26
C MET A 662 -10.33 30.61 18.42
N PRO A 663 -9.42 31.12 19.30
CA PRO A 663 -8.16 30.49 19.58
C PRO A 663 -8.38 29.14 20.30
N ARG A 664 -7.50 28.19 20.03
CA ARG A 664 -7.53 26.85 20.65
C ARG A 664 -7.41 26.97 22.19
N PRO A 665 -8.28 26.30 22.97
CA PRO A 665 -8.26 26.35 24.43
C PRO A 665 -6.88 25.99 25.01
N LEU A 666 -6.43 26.70 26.04
CA LEU A 666 -5.09 26.54 26.62
C LEU A 666 -4.84 25.12 27.14
N TYR A 667 -5.83 24.50 27.79
CA TYR A 667 -5.73 23.14 28.33
C TYR A 667 -5.57 22.04 27.26
N LEU A 668 -5.94 22.32 26.00
CA LEU A 668 -5.71 21.46 24.86
C LEU A 668 -4.57 21.94 23.95
N SER A 669 -3.86 23.03 24.34
CA SER A 669 -2.79 23.65 23.56
C SER A 669 -1.41 23.11 23.93
N ARG A 670 -0.47 23.15 22.98
CA ARG A 670 0.95 22.89 23.24
C ARG A 670 1.55 24.14 23.88
N SER A 671 2.55 23.97 24.77
CA SER A 671 3.32 25.10 25.30
C SER A 671 3.96 25.89 24.14
N GLU A 672 4.21 27.19 24.36
CA GLU A 672 4.75 28.07 23.30
C GLU A 672 6.12 27.59 22.77
N ALA A 673 6.97 27.06 23.65
CA ALA A 673 8.23 26.43 23.26
C ALA A 673 8.02 25.18 22.36
N ALA A 674 6.99 24.37 22.63
CA ALA A 674 6.65 23.22 21.82
C ALA A 674 5.99 23.63 20.49
N ARG A 675 5.26 24.76 20.44
CA ARG A 675 4.71 25.35 19.20
C ARG A 675 5.82 25.84 18.28
N ARG A 676 6.84 26.53 18.82
CA ARG A 676 8.02 26.98 18.05
C ARG A 676 8.79 25.81 17.45
N ARG A 677 8.99 24.71 18.19
CA ARG A 677 9.62 23.49 17.69
C ARG A 677 8.81 22.82 16.58
N LYS A 678 7.47 22.78 16.70
CA LYS A 678 6.60 22.20 15.65
C LYS A 678 6.59 23.07 14.40
N ARG A 679 6.52 24.41 14.54
CA ARG A 679 6.60 25.35 13.40
C ARG A 679 7.93 25.25 12.67
N ALA A 680 9.05 25.14 13.39
CA ALA A 680 10.37 24.96 12.81
C ALA A 680 10.51 23.62 12.06
N ALA A 681 9.83 22.57 12.51
CA ALA A 681 9.82 21.25 11.85
C ALA A 681 8.90 21.20 10.61
N ASP A 682 7.83 21.98 10.59
CA ASP A 682 6.84 22.05 9.51
C ASP A 682 7.14 23.16 8.46
N SER A 683 8.08 24.08 8.78
CA SER A 683 8.51 25.13 7.86
C SER A 683 9.44 24.56 6.80
N PRO A 684 9.26 24.91 5.52
CA PRO A 684 10.26 24.60 4.50
C PRO A 684 11.58 25.32 4.86
N PRO A 685 12.74 24.76 4.55
CA PRO A 685 14.01 25.40 4.82
C PRO A 685 14.03 26.79 4.17
N ALA A 686 14.29 27.81 4.99
CA ALA A 686 14.38 29.18 4.54
C ALA A 686 15.41 29.29 3.42
N SER A 687 14.98 29.84 2.28
CA SER A 687 15.91 30.26 1.22
C SER A 687 16.85 31.31 1.80
N SER A 688 18.13 31.00 1.87
CA SER A 688 19.16 31.93 2.30
C SER A 688 19.16 33.17 1.39
N SER A 689 18.57 34.28 1.86
CA SER A 689 18.85 35.60 1.32
C SER A 689 20.27 35.98 1.77
N LYS A 690 21.14 36.19 0.78
CA LYS A 690 22.47 36.72 0.96
C LYS A 690 22.36 38.10 1.65
N ILE A 691 22.82 38.23 2.90
CA ILE A 691 23.10 39.52 3.51
C ILE A 691 24.44 39.95 2.90
N GLN A 692 24.40 40.95 2.00
CA GLN A 692 25.55 41.74 1.62
C GLN A 692 26.04 42.53 2.82
N ARG A 693 27.23 42.18 3.32
CA ARG A 693 27.95 43.06 4.24
C ARG A 693 28.58 44.21 3.44
N CYS A 694 28.05 45.39 3.66
CA CYS A 694 28.76 46.60 3.26
C CYS A 694 30.01 46.72 4.11
N ALA A 695 31.18 46.78 3.44
CA ALA A 695 32.40 47.18 4.05
C ALA A 695 32.37 48.71 4.21
N SER A 696 32.34 49.19 5.48
CA SER A 696 32.64 50.56 5.78
C SER A 696 34.15 50.68 6.11
N SER A 697 34.87 51.32 5.20
CA SER A 697 36.20 51.86 5.46
C SER A 697 36.10 52.98 6.47
N SER A 698 36.90 52.95 7.53
CA SER A 698 37.25 54.13 8.31
C SER A 698 38.78 54.14 8.42
N ALA A 699 39.37 55.08 7.69
CA ALA A 699 40.72 55.53 7.92
C ALA A 699 40.76 56.53 9.09
N GLY A 700 41.86 56.58 9.80
CA GLY A 700 42.32 57.82 10.41
C GLY A 700 42.48 57.81 11.92
N VAL A 701 43.71 57.89 12.29
CA VAL A 701 44.57 58.42 13.33
C VAL A 701 45.10 57.42 14.34
#